data_f8b812bff931f9543bc15f81a1e33156
#
_entry.id   f8b812bff931f9543bc15f81a1e33156
#
_cell.length_a   1.000
_cell.length_b   1.000
_cell.length_c   1.000
_cell.angle_alpha   90.00
_cell.angle_beta   90.00
_cell.angle_gamma   90.00
#
_symmetry.space_group_name_H-M   'P 1'
#
loop_
_entity.id
_entity.type
_entity.pdbx_description
1 polymer ?
#
loop_
_entity_poly.entity_id
_entity_poly.type
_entity_poly.pdbx_seq_one_letter_code
_entity_poly.pdbx_strand_id
1 'polypeptide(L)'
;MPRLPQLRQELTLSPGAATPDGAPTWMLHDPAANRFFQIGWPAFEMLSRWPLDDAQAIVDAVNRDTTLTVTLDDLEALARMLRQQSLLVSASAADTARLEQHGAAQRTSRAMWLLKHYLMIRIPLWHPMPLLRATERYVRFAFRPASWIVVAAVALIGLILASRHWDEFVHTFHGYADWRGLIGVGIALGFAKILHEFAHAYTAQRHGCRVPTMGVALLVMLPVLYTDTTEAWKVPARRDRLWIGAAGMLSEIALAAFATLAWSLLPDGPLRGGAFMLATTTWVATLAINASPFMRFDGYFLLSDWLDMPNLHDRAFSLGRWWLREWLFGFGDPQPEPCRASRRRFLIAFSFATWLYRLVVFMSIALVVYHAFFKLLGMLLFCVEFGWFIVRPVWREATLTWQRRDELRWCRETRRSALLGAALLGFLVLPWHAGVSAPAVLAPQRAQGLYSVAPGYLAAAPTPARDGQRVRAGEVLAVLVSPDLDAKLAAASADEALLHWEVDQQPFDERLQKQGTALSHRWDSARQTVAGLQAQIAQLTIRAPFDGTVQANDDAQAPGTWLPRGERLYDLIAPGAVKGDAYVGENDVARLKAGQSASFVASLPELAARRCRIDAIDKVNLATLDAPSVASTYGGPIPAEQDARTHQLVPLAATWQVRFGECNGGDGLGREVPGTVQLGAGRESYVGKGVRFVAAVLQREVGF
;
A
#
# COMPACT_ATOMS: atom_id res chain seq x y z
N MET A 1 -53.49 29.29 -27.25
CA MET A 1 -52.49 28.31 -26.85
C MET A 1 -53.15 27.26 -25.96
N PRO A 2 -52.67 25.99 -25.92
CA PRO A 2 -53.22 25.00 -25.04
C PRO A 2 -53.05 25.44 -23.58
N ARG A 3 -54.07 25.22 -22.73
CA ARG A 3 -54.03 25.50 -21.29
C ARG A 3 -52.79 24.86 -20.66
N LEU A 4 -52.19 25.55 -19.70
CA LEU A 4 -51.01 25.02 -18.99
C LEU A 4 -51.42 23.81 -18.14
N PRO A 5 -50.61 22.73 -18.08
CA PRO A 5 -50.89 21.60 -17.22
C PRO A 5 -50.82 22.00 -15.74
N GLN A 6 -51.72 21.47 -14.91
CA GLN A 6 -51.82 21.79 -13.48
C GLN A 6 -50.59 21.27 -12.72
N LEU A 7 -50.15 22.03 -11.72
CA LEU A 7 -49.15 21.58 -10.76
C LEU A 7 -49.73 20.55 -9.78
N ARG A 8 -48.93 19.60 -9.36
CA ARG A 8 -49.31 18.65 -8.30
C ARG A 8 -49.56 19.40 -6.98
N GLN A 9 -50.65 19.08 -6.29
CA GLN A 9 -51.09 19.82 -5.09
C GLN A 9 -50.22 19.63 -3.87
N GLU A 10 -49.49 18.53 -3.77
CA GLU A 10 -48.60 18.21 -2.66
C GLU A 10 -47.27 18.97 -2.69
N LEU A 11 -46.96 19.65 -3.77
CA LEU A 11 -45.73 20.43 -3.88
C LEU A 11 -45.71 21.57 -2.88
N THR A 12 -44.56 21.71 -2.18
CA THR A 12 -44.36 22.78 -1.21
C THR A 12 -43.22 23.69 -1.63
N LEU A 13 -43.37 24.97 -1.37
CA LEU A 13 -42.36 25.99 -1.69
C LEU A 13 -41.87 26.62 -0.40
N SER A 14 -40.54 26.70 -0.23
CA SER A 14 -39.92 27.36 0.91
C SER A 14 -38.83 28.32 0.46
N PRO A 15 -38.52 29.41 1.20
CA PRO A 15 -37.43 30.29 0.88
C PRO A 15 -36.09 29.53 0.87
N GLY A 16 -35.29 29.76 -0.16
CA GLY A 16 -33.94 29.23 -0.30
C GLY A 16 -32.86 30.24 0.10
N ALA A 17 -31.61 29.83 0.04
CA ALA A 17 -30.47 30.74 0.22
C ALA A 17 -30.40 31.72 -0.98
N ALA A 18 -30.11 33.01 -0.73
CA ALA A 18 -29.87 33.95 -1.81
C ALA A 18 -28.68 33.54 -2.68
N THR A 19 -28.73 33.85 -3.98
CA THR A 19 -27.58 33.64 -4.87
C THR A 19 -26.41 34.53 -4.45
N PRO A 20 -25.17 34.24 -4.89
CA PRO A 20 -24.02 35.09 -4.61
C PRO A 20 -24.16 36.53 -5.09
N ASP A 21 -25.06 36.76 -6.04
CA ASP A 21 -25.37 38.10 -6.57
C ASP A 21 -26.52 38.79 -5.80
N GLY A 22 -27.00 38.15 -4.71
CA GLY A 22 -28.04 38.69 -3.84
C GLY A 22 -29.49 38.39 -4.30
N ALA A 23 -29.69 37.71 -5.44
CA ALA A 23 -31.03 37.41 -5.91
C ALA A 23 -31.69 36.32 -5.02
N PRO A 24 -32.98 36.46 -4.68
CA PRO A 24 -33.67 35.50 -3.86
C PRO A 24 -33.89 34.19 -4.63
N THR A 25 -33.84 33.06 -3.92
CA THR A 25 -34.18 31.72 -4.47
C THR A 25 -35.21 31.04 -3.60
N TRP A 26 -35.87 30.04 -4.18
CA TRP A 26 -36.82 29.20 -3.47
C TRP A 26 -36.50 27.72 -3.67
N MET A 27 -36.89 26.92 -2.71
CA MET A 27 -36.74 25.47 -2.76
C MET A 27 -38.14 24.84 -3.00
N LEU A 28 -38.32 24.30 -4.19
CA LEU A 28 -39.51 23.52 -4.54
C LEU A 28 -39.31 22.08 -4.08
N HIS A 29 -40.14 21.62 -3.17
CA HIS A 29 -40.05 20.27 -2.59
C HIS A 29 -41.21 19.40 -3.11
N ASP A 30 -40.86 18.24 -3.64
CA ASP A 30 -41.77 17.15 -3.95
C ASP A 30 -41.75 16.13 -2.79
N PRO A 31 -42.80 16.13 -1.93
CA PRO A 31 -42.83 15.24 -0.77
C PRO A 31 -42.93 13.76 -1.13
N ALA A 32 -43.55 13.45 -2.27
CA ALA A 32 -43.79 12.07 -2.71
C ALA A 32 -42.48 11.38 -3.14
N ALA A 33 -41.59 12.11 -3.81
CA ALA A 33 -40.29 11.60 -4.23
C ALA A 33 -39.14 12.02 -3.31
N ASN A 34 -39.41 12.83 -2.26
CA ASN A 34 -38.45 13.46 -1.37
C ASN A 34 -37.30 14.17 -2.14
N ARG A 35 -37.70 14.95 -3.17
CA ARG A 35 -36.80 15.70 -4.04
C ARG A 35 -36.92 17.18 -3.82
N PHE A 36 -35.76 17.88 -3.90
CA PHE A 36 -35.68 19.33 -3.75
C PHE A 36 -35.12 19.94 -5.02
N PHE A 37 -35.77 21.02 -5.49
CA PHE A 37 -35.34 21.75 -6.68
C PHE A 37 -35.17 23.23 -6.29
N GLN A 38 -33.99 23.77 -6.46
CA GLN A 38 -33.75 25.19 -6.27
C GLN A 38 -34.21 25.94 -7.51
N ILE A 39 -35.07 26.91 -7.34
CA ILE A 39 -35.59 27.78 -8.40
C ILE A 39 -35.21 29.23 -8.11
N GLY A 40 -34.88 29.98 -9.15
CA GLY A 40 -34.55 31.37 -9.07
C GLY A 40 -35.83 32.26 -9.04
N TRP A 41 -35.61 33.55 -8.82
CA TRP A 41 -36.69 34.54 -8.74
C TRP A 41 -37.63 34.55 -9.99
N PRO A 42 -37.14 34.55 -11.24
CA PRO A 42 -38.01 34.50 -12.41
C PRO A 42 -38.94 33.27 -12.41
N ALA A 43 -38.39 32.09 -12.10
CA ALA A 43 -39.17 30.85 -12.04
C ALA A 43 -40.22 30.88 -10.92
N PHE A 44 -39.90 31.47 -9.76
CA PHE A 44 -40.83 31.65 -8.65
C PHE A 44 -42.00 32.55 -9.05
N GLU A 45 -41.75 33.70 -9.67
CA GLU A 45 -42.78 34.64 -10.11
C GLU A 45 -43.70 34.01 -11.17
N MET A 46 -43.16 33.21 -12.09
CA MET A 46 -43.96 32.45 -13.05
C MET A 46 -44.80 31.37 -12.35
N LEU A 47 -44.26 30.65 -11.37
CA LEU A 47 -44.99 29.61 -10.61
C LEU A 47 -46.05 30.20 -9.71
N SER A 48 -45.84 31.35 -9.09
CA SER A 48 -46.86 32.01 -8.26
C SER A 48 -48.09 32.46 -9.05
N ARG A 49 -47.90 32.73 -10.35
CA ARG A 49 -48.97 33.13 -11.29
C ARG A 49 -49.48 31.97 -12.16
N TRP A 50 -49.02 30.74 -11.91
CA TRP A 50 -49.43 29.54 -12.66
C TRP A 50 -50.94 29.32 -12.71
N PRO A 51 -51.75 29.68 -11.68
CA PRO A 51 -53.19 29.57 -11.73
C PRO A 51 -53.90 30.45 -12.78
N LEU A 52 -53.18 31.38 -13.46
CA LEU A 52 -53.75 32.14 -14.58
C LEU A 52 -54.02 31.30 -15.83
N ASP A 53 -53.48 30.10 -15.90
CA ASP A 53 -53.70 29.03 -16.91
C ASP A 53 -53.46 29.45 -18.38
N ASP A 54 -52.93 30.64 -18.61
CA ASP A 54 -52.56 31.16 -19.92
C ASP A 54 -51.12 31.66 -19.94
N ALA A 55 -50.30 31.12 -20.84
CA ALA A 55 -48.87 31.39 -20.93
C ALA A 55 -48.54 32.89 -21.14
N GLN A 56 -49.28 33.54 -22.03
CA GLN A 56 -49.11 34.96 -22.31
C GLN A 56 -49.50 35.84 -21.11
N ALA A 57 -50.63 35.51 -20.48
CA ALA A 57 -51.08 36.23 -19.29
C ALA A 57 -50.09 36.15 -18.12
N ILE A 58 -49.41 35.01 -17.93
CA ILE A 58 -48.37 34.85 -16.91
C ILE A 58 -47.18 35.75 -17.22
N VAL A 59 -46.66 35.72 -18.43
CA VAL A 59 -45.52 36.53 -18.87
C VAL A 59 -45.84 38.02 -18.72
N ASP A 60 -47.02 38.45 -19.17
CA ASP A 60 -47.44 39.84 -19.09
C ASP A 60 -47.65 40.31 -17.63
N ALA A 61 -48.18 39.45 -16.78
CA ALA A 61 -48.31 39.74 -15.35
C ALA A 61 -46.97 39.84 -14.64
N VAL A 62 -46.01 38.92 -14.90
CA VAL A 62 -44.65 38.99 -14.31
C VAL A 62 -43.94 40.26 -14.75
N ASN A 63 -43.95 40.59 -16.05
CA ASN A 63 -43.29 41.74 -16.60
C ASN A 63 -43.93 43.10 -16.16
N ARG A 64 -45.24 43.08 -15.83
CA ARG A 64 -45.94 44.28 -15.32
C ARG A 64 -45.70 44.51 -13.84
N ASP A 65 -45.76 43.43 -13.04
CA ASP A 65 -45.78 43.51 -11.59
C ASP A 65 -44.38 43.48 -10.95
N THR A 66 -43.36 43.07 -11.72
CA THR A 66 -41.99 42.96 -11.25
C THR A 66 -40.98 43.69 -12.15
N THR A 67 -39.77 43.84 -11.71
CA THR A 67 -38.64 44.39 -12.51
C THR A 67 -38.02 43.35 -13.44
N LEU A 68 -38.56 42.14 -13.49
CA LEU A 68 -38.06 41.07 -14.33
C LEU A 68 -38.55 41.23 -15.76
N THR A 69 -37.74 40.78 -16.71
CA THR A 69 -38.09 40.63 -18.13
C THR A 69 -38.06 39.15 -18.47
N VAL A 70 -39.24 38.51 -18.43
CA VAL A 70 -39.40 37.11 -18.79
C VAL A 70 -40.05 36.97 -20.16
N THR A 71 -39.67 35.93 -20.89
CA THR A 71 -40.18 35.62 -22.23
C THR A 71 -41.02 34.34 -22.22
N LEU A 72 -41.74 34.10 -23.30
CA LEU A 72 -42.47 32.82 -23.48
C LEU A 72 -41.51 31.62 -23.48
N ASP A 73 -40.31 31.78 -24.04
CA ASP A 73 -39.25 30.74 -24.05
C ASP A 73 -38.83 30.34 -22.64
N ASP A 74 -38.74 31.32 -21.71
CA ASP A 74 -38.40 31.06 -20.30
C ASP A 74 -39.53 30.27 -19.60
N LEU A 75 -40.79 30.61 -19.88
CA LEU A 75 -41.91 29.86 -19.35
C LEU A 75 -42.00 28.44 -19.93
N GLU A 76 -41.73 28.28 -21.24
CA GLU A 76 -41.63 26.95 -21.86
C GLU A 76 -40.49 26.12 -21.29
N ALA A 77 -39.33 26.75 -21.02
CA ALA A 77 -38.19 26.08 -20.38
C ALA A 77 -38.58 25.59 -18.96
N LEU A 78 -39.28 26.44 -18.19
CA LEU A 78 -39.76 26.04 -16.87
C LEU A 78 -40.79 24.92 -16.97
N ALA A 79 -41.78 25.01 -17.89
CA ALA A 79 -42.76 23.96 -18.11
C ALA A 79 -42.16 22.63 -18.57
N ARG A 80 -41.10 22.68 -19.40
CA ARG A 80 -40.33 21.49 -19.80
C ARG A 80 -39.63 20.86 -18.60
N MET A 81 -38.97 21.66 -17.73
CA MET A 81 -38.31 21.18 -16.51
C MET A 81 -39.33 20.52 -15.58
N LEU A 82 -40.48 21.17 -15.31
CA LEU A 82 -41.53 20.62 -14.45
C LEU A 82 -42.09 19.30 -15.00
N ARG A 83 -42.26 19.21 -16.33
CA ARG A 83 -42.72 17.98 -17.01
C ARG A 83 -41.66 16.87 -16.93
N GLN A 84 -40.39 17.17 -17.15
CA GLN A 84 -39.32 16.20 -17.07
C GLN A 84 -39.15 15.63 -15.65
N GLN A 85 -39.41 16.44 -14.64
CA GLN A 85 -39.31 16.04 -13.23
C GLN A 85 -40.62 15.44 -12.68
N SER A 86 -41.67 15.28 -13.54
CA SER A 86 -42.99 14.74 -13.17
C SER A 86 -43.67 15.54 -12.05
N LEU A 87 -43.53 16.88 -12.06
CA LEU A 87 -44.13 17.79 -11.08
C LEU A 87 -45.50 18.32 -11.52
N LEU A 88 -45.91 17.98 -12.72
CA LEU A 88 -47.23 18.33 -13.29
C LEU A 88 -48.21 17.17 -13.16
N VAL A 89 -49.51 17.50 -13.06
CA VAL A 89 -50.58 16.48 -13.08
C VAL A 89 -50.69 15.92 -14.48
N SER A 90 -50.73 14.60 -14.60
CA SER A 90 -50.97 13.90 -15.87
C SER A 90 -52.44 14.10 -16.28
N ALA A 91 -52.68 14.99 -17.23
CA ALA A 91 -54.03 15.35 -17.67
C ALA A 91 -54.48 14.60 -18.93
N SER A 92 -53.58 13.93 -19.64
CA SER A 92 -53.86 13.25 -20.89
C SER A 92 -53.40 11.79 -20.91
N ALA A 93 -54.08 10.96 -21.71
CA ALA A 93 -53.65 9.57 -21.97
C ALA A 93 -52.21 9.50 -22.56
N ALA A 94 -51.81 10.54 -23.32
CA ALA A 94 -50.49 10.65 -23.87
C ALA A 94 -49.42 10.90 -22.78
N ASP A 95 -49.73 11.65 -21.73
CA ASP A 95 -48.83 11.88 -20.59
C ASP A 95 -48.69 10.62 -19.74
N THR A 96 -49.81 9.88 -19.55
CA THR A 96 -49.77 8.58 -18.87
C THR A 96 -48.94 7.57 -19.64
N ALA A 97 -49.11 7.48 -20.96
CA ALA A 97 -48.27 6.60 -21.81
C ALA A 97 -46.79 6.98 -21.78
N ARG A 98 -46.42 8.28 -21.70
CA ARG A 98 -45.03 8.73 -21.51
C ARG A 98 -44.50 8.35 -20.14
N LEU A 99 -45.30 8.47 -19.08
CA LEU A 99 -44.87 8.03 -17.73
C LEU A 99 -44.65 6.51 -17.68
N GLU A 100 -45.52 5.73 -18.35
CA GLU A 100 -45.35 4.28 -18.50
C GLU A 100 -44.08 3.93 -19.30
N GLN A 101 -43.84 4.61 -20.41
CA GLN A 101 -42.61 4.44 -21.21
C GLN A 101 -41.34 4.81 -20.40
N HIS A 102 -41.39 5.92 -19.65
CA HIS A 102 -40.27 6.26 -18.73
C HIS A 102 -40.10 5.23 -17.63
N GLY A 103 -41.18 4.72 -17.05
CA GLY A 103 -41.15 3.65 -16.08
C GLY A 103 -40.61 2.34 -16.67
N ALA A 104 -41.01 2.01 -17.91
CA ALA A 104 -40.50 0.84 -18.62
C ALA A 104 -39.01 0.98 -19.00
N ALA A 105 -38.60 2.17 -19.44
CA ALA A 105 -37.19 2.46 -19.74
C ALA A 105 -36.28 2.45 -18.50
N GLN A 106 -36.86 2.69 -17.32
CA GLN A 106 -36.12 2.57 -16.04
C GLN A 106 -36.10 1.15 -15.50
N ARG A 107 -36.91 0.22 -16.03
CA ARG A 107 -36.85 -1.20 -15.68
C ARG A 107 -35.57 -1.80 -16.22
N THR A 108 -34.52 -1.79 -15.39
CA THR A 108 -33.28 -2.49 -15.71
C THR A 108 -33.40 -3.98 -15.39
N SER A 109 -32.72 -4.84 -16.15
CA SER A 109 -32.65 -6.27 -15.81
C SER A 109 -32.11 -6.44 -14.37
N ARG A 110 -32.50 -7.52 -13.69
CA ARG A 110 -32.04 -7.79 -12.30
C ARG A 110 -30.52 -7.74 -12.17
N ALA A 111 -29.80 -8.27 -13.16
CA ALA A 111 -28.36 -8.20 -13.20
C ALA A 111 -27.82 -6.77 -13.34
N MET A 112 -28.43 -5.97 -14.23
CA MET A 112 -28.07 -4.56 -14.41
C MET A 112 -28.48 -3.70 -13.22
N TRP A 113 -29.59 -4.04 -12.56
CA TRP A 113 -30.01 -3.40 -11.31
C TRP A 113 -28.99 -3.69 -10.20
N LEU A 114 -28.61 -4.96 -10.03
CA LEU A 114 -27.57 -5.37 -9.08
C LEU A 114 -26.26 -4.64 -9.37
N LEU A 115 -25.83 -4.60 -10.63
CA LEU A 115 -24.59 -3.92 -11.06
C LEU A 115 -24.64 -2.40 -10.85
N LYS A 116 -25.81 -1.77 -10.92
CA LYS A 116 -25.97 -0.33 -10.65
C LYS A 116 -26.09 -0.02 -9.17
N HIS A 117 -26.62 -0.94 -8.37
CA HIS A 117 -26.91 -0.73 -6.96
C HIS A 117 -25.92 -1.45 -6.03
N TYR A 118 -25.03 -2.35 -6.55
CA TYR A 118 -24.05 -3.02 -5.70
C TYR A 118 -23.14 -2.03 -4.94
N LEU A 119 -22.98 -0.83 -5.51
CA LEU A 119 -22.21 0.24 -4.87
C LEU A 119 -22.92 0.82 -3.67
N MET A 120 -24.27 0.87 -3.65
CA MET A 120 -25.03 1.44 -2.55
C MET A 120 -26.48 0.95 -2.56
N ILE A 121 -26.82 0.05 -1.63
CA ILE A 121 -28.20 -0.38 -1.34
C ILE A 121 -28.58 0.15 0.03
N ARG A 122 -29.60 1.00 0.13
CA ARG A 122 -30.11 1.52 1.40
C ARG A 122 -31.27 0.65 1.89
N ILE A 123 -31.17 0.17 3.12
CA ILE A 123 -32.19 -0.61 3.81
C ILE A 123 -32.68 0.25 4.99
N PRO A 124 -33.86 0.88 4.90
CA PRO A 124 -34.44 1.63 6.00
C PRO A 124 -34.84 0.65 7.11
N LEU A 125 -34.35 0.85 8.33
CA LEU A 125 -34.64 -0.03 9.47
C LEU A 125 -35.74 0.55 10.35
N TRP A 126 -35.72 1.85 10.60
CA TRP A 126 -36.66 2.47 11.52
C TRP A 126 -36.83 3.98 11.32
N HIS A 127 -37.89 4.55 11.99
CA HIS A 127 -38.18 5.96 11.98
C HIS A 127 -37.80 6.61 13.30
N PRO A 128 -36.71 7.38 13.39
CA PRO A 128 -36.09 7.80 14.66
C PRO A 128 -36.83 8.94 15.36
N MET A 129 -37.70 9.69 14.70
CA MET A 129 -38.32 10.91 15.23
C MET A 129 -38.97 10.79 16.63
N PRO A 130 -39.70 9.71 16.96
CA PRO A 130 -40.30 9.57 18.31
C PRO A 130 -39.23 9.47 19.38
N LEU A 131 -38.15 8.69 19.14
CA LEU A 131 -37.05 8.53 20.07
C LEU A 131 -36.27 9.85 20.23
N LEU A 132 -35.95 10.50 19.12
CA LEU A 132 -35.20 11.76 19.13
C LEU A 132 -35.90 12.82 19.97
N ARG A 133 -37.23 12.97 19.81
CA ARG A 133 -38.04 13.90 20.62
C ARG A 133 -38.07 13.56 22.10
N ALA A 134 -38.19 12.28 22.44
CA ALA A 134 -38.25 11.84 23.83
C ALA A 134 -36.91 12.03 24.56
N THR A 135 -35.79 11.90 23.85
CA THR A 135 -34.45 11.91 24.39
C THR A 135 -33.69 13.23 24.21
N GLU A 136 -34.23 14.19 23.45
CA GLU A 136 -33.59 15.50 23.21
C GLU A 136 -33.11 16.20 24.49
N ARG A 137 -33.93 16.14 25.56
CA ARG A 137 -33.57 16.75 26.84
C ARG A 137 -32.23 16.27 27.41
N TYR A 138 -31.89 15.00 27.17
CA TYR A 138 -30.66 14.39 27.69
C TYR A 138 -29.45 14.73 26.84
N VAL A 139 -29.64 15.03 25.55
CA VAL A 139 -28.54 15.35 24.61
C VAL A 139 -28.29 16.85 24.52
N ARG A 140 -29.20 17.69 25.07
CA ARG A 140 -29.12 19.15 24.99
C ARG A 140 -27.80 19.76 25.49
N PHE A 141 -27.13 19.09 26.43
CA PHE A 141 -25.83 19.55 26.96
C PHE A 141 -24.74 19.55 25.88
N ALA A 142 -24.76 18.59 24.92
CA ALA A 142 -23.77 18.47 23.85
C ALA A 142 -23.73 19.69 22.93
N PHE A 143 -24.81 20.47 22.87
CA PHE A 143 -24.90 21.68 22.06
C PHE A 143 -24.45 22.95 22.81
N ARG A 144 -24.02 22.85 24.06
CA ARG A 144 -23.51 23.98 24.84
C ARG A 144 -22.04 24.24 24.52
N PRO A 145 -21.61 25.52 24.35
CA PRO A 145 -20.20 25.83 24.12
C PRO A 145 -19.26 25.25 25.21
N ALA A 146 -19.72 25.23 26.47
CA ALA A 146 -18.96 24.67 27.57
C ALA A 146 -18.58 23.20 27.37
N SER A 147 -19.46 22.38 26.77
CA SER A 147 -19.17 20.96 26.49
C SER A 147 -18.03 20.83 25.47
N TRP A 148 -17.95 21.70 24.49
CA TRP A 148 -16.86 21.70 23.49
C TRP A 148 -15.54 22.21 24.07
N ILE A 149 -15.56 23.11 25.05
CA ILE A 149 -14.36 23.49 25.81
C ILE A 149 -13.83 22.29 26.57
N VAL A 150 -14.72 21.52 27.22
CA VAL A 150 -14.33 20.28 27.89
C VAL A 150 -13.75 19.27 26.90
N VAL A 151 -14.41 19.03 25.77
CA VAL A 151 -13.87 18.13 24.71
C VAL A 151 -12.49 18.57 24.25
N ALA A 152 -12.29 19.87 24.02
CA ALA A 152 -10.99 20.41 23.60
C ALA A 152 -9.91 20.19 24.69
N ALA A 153 -10.25 20.43 25.96
CA ALA A 153 -9.33 20.20 27.08
C ALA A 153 -8.97 18.70 27.21
N VAL A 154 -9.97 17.80 27.11
CA VAL A 154 -9.78 16.36 27.13
C VAL A 154 -8.91 15.89 25.95
N ALA A 155 -9.16 16.42 24.75
CA ALA A 155 -8.36 16.11 23.57
C ALA A 155 -6.89 16.55 23.76
N LEU A 156 -6.67 17.75 24.25
CA LEU A 156 -5.32 18.29 24.49
C LEU A 156 -4.58 17.44 25.53
N ILE A 157 -5.21 17.16 26.67
CA ILE A 157 -4.60 16.36 27.73
C ILE A 157 -4.32 14.93 27.24
N GLY A 158 -5.31 14.32 26.59
CA GLY A 158 -5.16 12.96 26.04
C GLY A 158 -4.03 12.85 25.02
N LEU A 159 -3.91 13.80 24.09
CA LEU A 159 -2.84 13.83 23.10
C LEU A 159 -1.45 14.09 23.73
N ILE A 160 -1.36 14.97 24.74
CA ILE A 160 -0.10 15.19 25.48
C ILE A 160 0.33 13.90 26.19
N LEU A 161 -0.59 13.22 26.87
CA LEU A 161 -0.30 11.97 27.56
C LEU A 161 0.07 10.85 26.57
N ALA A 162 -0.68 10.71 25.49
CA ALA A 162 -0.39 9.72 24.44
C ALA A 162 0.97 9.98 23.77
N SER A 163 1.35 11.25 23.54
CA SER A 163 2.67 11.60 22.97
C SER A 163 3.84 11.23 23.88
N ARG A 164 3.63 11.23 25.20
CA ARG A 164 4.65 10.79 26.18
C ARG A 164 4.85 9.27 26.19
N HIS A 165 3.83 8.52 25.81
CA HIS A 165 3.81 7.07 25.76
C HIS A 165 3.75 6.57 24.30
N TRP A 166 4.42 7.29 23.39
CA TRP A 166 4.32 7.01 21.94
C TRP A 166 4.80 5.62 21.55
N ASP A 167 5.90 5.17 22.15
CA ASP A 167 6.44 3.83 21.86
C ASP A 167 5.47 2.73 22.31
N GLU A 168 4.84 2.90 23.46
CA GLU A 168 3.82 1.97 23.96
C GLU A 168 2.56 1.98 23.07
N PHE A 169 2.16 3.17 22.59
CA PHE A 169 1.07 3.30 21.64
C PHE A 169 1.32 2.53 20.34
N VAL A 170 2.54 2.62 19.78
CA VAL A 170 2.93 1.91 18.56
C VAL A 170 3.03 0.39 18.82
N HIS A 171 3.58 -0.03 19.96
CA HIS A 171 3.64 -1.45 20.33
C HIS A 171 2.25 -2.06 20.52
N THR A 172 1.32 -1.32 21.12
CA THR A 172 -0.08 -1.75 21.27
C THR A 172 -0.73 -2.02 19.90
N PHE A 173 -0.42 -1.21 18.89
CA PHE A 173 -0.93 -1.43 17.52
C PHE A 173 -0.50 -2.78 16.93
N HIS A 174 0.75 -3.17 17.12
CA HIS A 174 1.26 -4.47 16.64
C HIS A 174 0.67 -5.66 17.38
N GLY A 175 0.34 -5.49 18.66
CA GLY A 175 -0.25 -6.55 19.49
C GLY A 175 -1.67 -6.95 19.10
N TYR A 176 -2.38 -6.12 18.35
CA TYR A 176 -3.74 -6.38 17.87
C TYR A 176 -3.84 -6.71 16.37
N ALA A 177 -2.74 -7.07 15.72
CA ALA A 177 -2.72 -7.49 14.33
C ALA A 177 -3.20 -8.96 14.13
N ASP A 178 -4.20 -9.38 14.88
CA ASP A 178 -4.82 -10.70 14.85
C ASP A 178 -6.34 -10.61 14.57
N TRP A 179 -7.02 -11.77 14.47
CA TRP A 179 -8.46 -11.84 14.23
C TRP A 179 -9.29 -11.22 15.36
N ARG A 180 -8.81 -11.26 16.62
CA ARG A 180 -9.46 -10.66 17.78
C ARG A 180 -9.40 -9.14 17.72
N GLY A 181 -8.26 -8.59 17.29
CA GLY A 181 -8.10 -7.19 17.01
C GLY A 181 -9.04 -6.72 15.89
N LEU A 182 -9.21 -7.50 14.83
CA LEU A 182 -10.15 -7.18 13.75
C LEU A 182 -11.60 -7.09 14.24
N ILE A 183 -12.04 -8.01 15.11
CA ILE A 183 -13.37 -7.94 15.73
C ILE A 183 -13.49 -6.69 16.61
N GLY A 184 -12.46 -6.39 17.41
CA GLY A 184 -12.42 -5.21 18.26
C GLY A 184 -12.55 -3.91 17.47
N VAL A 185 -11.80 -3.79 16.37
CA VAL A 185 -11.91 -2.67 15.42
C VAL A 185 -13.31 -2.58 14.83
N GLY A 186 -13.92 -3.72 14.45
CA GLY A 186 -15.30 -3.75 13.94
C GLY A 186 -16.34 -3.24 14.94
N ILE A 187 -16.22 -3.65 16.20
CA ILE A 187 -17.11 -3.19 17.30
C ILE A 187 -16.90 -1.70 17.56
N ALA A 188 -15.64 -1.25 17.66
CA ALA A 188 -15.31 0.16 17.88
C ALA A 188 -15.84 1.05 16.75
N LEU A 189 -15.64 0.63 15.50
CA LEU A 189 -16.17 1.33 14.32
C LEU A 189 -17.70 1.36 14.32
N GLY A 190 -18.35 0.25 14.63
CA GLY A 190 -19.81 0.17 14.73
C GLY A 190 -20.36 1.13 15.78
N PHE A 191 -19.77 1.16 16.97
CA PHE A 191 -20.15 2.09 18.04
C PHE A 191 -19.95 3.56 17.64
N ALA A 192 -18.78 3.89 17.07
CA ALA A 192 -18.47 5.23 16.60
C ALA A 192 -19.48 5.69 15.53
N LYS A 193 -19.84 4.80 14.58
CA LYS A 193 -20.82 5.09 13.53
C LYS A 193 -22.25 5.26 14.06
N ILE A 194 -22.66 4.49 15.05
CA ILE A 194 -23.96 4.71 15.69
C ILE A 194 -24.02 6.12 16.29
N LEU A 195 -23.00 6.52 17.05
CA LEU A 195 -22.95 7.86 17.64
C LEU A 195 -22.93 8.97 16.58
N HIS A 196 -22.18 8.76 15.52
CA HIS A 196 -22.09 9.64 14.35
C HIS A 196 -23.46 9.91 13.72
N GLU A 197 -24.21 8.85 13.41
CA GLU A 197 -25.53 8.97 12.78
C GLU A 197 -26.56 9.65 13.71
N PHE A 198 -26.51 9.34 15.01
CA PHE A 198 -27.34 10.04 15.99
C PHE A 198 -26.99 11.52 16.12
N ALA A 199 -25.73 11.90 16.01
CA ALA A 199 -25.31 13.29 16.06
C ALA A 199 -25.92 14.10 14.90
N HIS A 200 -25.90 13.54 13.67
CA HIS A 200 -26.60 14.15 12.53
C HIS A 200 -28.10 14.27 12.79
N ALA A 201 -28.74 13.22 13.29
CA ALA A 201 -30.17 13.20 13.55
C ALA A 201 -30.62 14.25 14.58
N TYR A 202 -29.93 14.34 15.73
CA TYR A 202 -30.25 15.34 16.77
C TYR A 202 -29.97 16.76 16.30
N THR A 203 -28.91 16.97 15.54
CA THR A 203 -28.59 18.31 15.01
C THR A 203 -29.63 18.74 13.97
N ALA A 204 -29.99 17.84 13.05
CA ALA A 204 -31.06 18.10 12.08
C ALA A 204 -32.40 18.44 12.76
N GLN A 205 -32.81 17.63 13.75
CA GLN A 205 -34.03 17.87 14.53
C GLN A 205 -34.00 19.24 15.24
N ARG A 206 -32.87 19.63 15.85
CA ARG A 206 -32.71 20.92 16.52
C ARG A 206 -32.91 22.11 15.59
N HIS A 207 -32.53 21.95 14.31
CA HIS A 207 -32.75 22.98 13.27
C HIS A 207 -34.10 22.83 12.54
N GLY A 208 -35.04 22.08 13.12
CA GLY A 208 -36.43 21.96 12.60
C GLY A 208 -36.59 20.99 11.43
N CYS A 209 -35.56 20.23 11.07
CA CYS A 209 -35.63 19.20 10.03
C CYS A 209 -36.20 17.90 10.56
N ARG A 210 -36.98 17.22 9.73
CA ARG A 210 -37.42 15.85 10.04
C ARG A 210 -36.36 14.87 9.57
N VAL A 211 -36.15 13.81 10.35
CA VAL A 211 -35.32 12.67 9.97
C VAL A 211 -36.26 11.51 9.64
N PRO A 212 -36.55 11.28 8.35
CA PRO A 212 -37.57 10.29 7.98
C PRO A 212 -37.15 8.87 8.33
N THR A 213 -35.91 8.51 8.05
CA THR A 213 -35.41 7.14 8.23
C THR A 213 -33.96 7.10 8.66
N MET A 214 -33.64 6.09 9.47
CA MET A 214 -32.28 5.63 9.74
C MET A 214 -32.17 4.14 9.42
N GLY A 215 -31.00 3.68 8.99
CA GLY A 215 -30.84 2.29 8.63
C GLY A 215 -29.41 1.92 8.25
N VAL A 216 -29.29 0.83 7.50
CA VAL A 216 -28.03 0.32 6.98
C VAL A 216 -27.99 0.50 5.46
N ALA A 217 -26.91 1.03 4.98
CA ALA A 217 -26.57 1.04 3.55
C ALA A 217 -25.43 0.03 3.31
N LEU A 218 -25.59 -0.81 2.30
CA LEU A 218 -24.50 -1.66 1.82
C LEU A 218 -23.68 -0.84 0.82
N LEU A 219 -22.49 -0.45 1.20
CA LEU A 219 -21.53 0.24 0.34
C LEU A 219 -20.46 -0.77 -0.11
N VAL A 220 -20.48 -1.15 -1.39
CA VAL A 220 -19.59 -2.21 -1.91
C VAL A 220 -19.68 -3.48 -1.04
N MET A 221 -20.91 -3.87 -0.70
CA MET A 221 -21.23 -5.00 0.19
C MET A 221 -20.84 -4.83 1.67
N LEU A 222 -20.19 -3.73 2.05
CA LEU A 222 -19.89 -3.41 3.44
C LEU A 222 -21.08 -2.69 4.09
N PRO A 223 -21.57 -3.15 5.24
CA PRO A 223 -22.66 -2.49 5.94
C PRO A 223 -22.18 -1.19 6.58
N VAL A 224 -22.80 -0.08 6.20
CA VAL A 224 -22.57 1.26 6.75
C VAL A 224 -23.90 1.81 7.26
N LEU A 225 -23.90 2.43 8.42
CA LEU A 225 -25.08 3.11 8.93
C LEU A 225 -25.34 4.38 8.13
N TYR A 226 -26.59 4.79 8.03
CA TYR A 226 -26.97 6.06 7.42
C TYR A 226 -28.16 6.71 8.12
N THR A 227 -28.19 8.03 8.07
CA THR A 227 -29.30 8.88 8.51
C THR A 227 -29.79 9.72 7.31
N ASP A 228 -31.08 9.74 7.06
CA ASP A 228 -31.65 10.60 6.02
C ASP A 228 -31.82 12.02 6.54
N THR A 229 -30.85 12.86 6.23
CA THR A 229 -30.86 14.30 6.53
C THR A 229 -31.19 15.16 5.31
N THR A 230 -31.86 14.61 4.30
CA THR A 230 -32.17 15.31 3.04
C THR A 230 -32.98 16.59 3.28
N GLU A 231 -33.80 16.67 4.33
CA GLU A 231 -34.52 17.90 4.69
C GLU A 231 -33.61 19.08 5.11
N ALA A 232 -32.32 18.84 5.39
CA ALA A 232 -31.40 19.93 5.65
C ALA A 232 -31.31 20.95 4.51
N TRP A 233 -31.65 20.57 3.29
CA TRP A 233 -31.75 21.49 2.14
C TRP A 233 -32.81 22.57 2.29
N LYS A 234 -33.80 22.39 3.19
CA LYS A 234 -34.80 23.40 3.52
C LYS A 234 -34.26 24.54 4.39
N VAL A 235 -33.11 24.32 5.06
CA VAL A 235 -32.53 25.30 5.99
C VAL A 235 -31.86 26.43 5.21
N PRO A 236 -32.36 27.67 5.26
CA PRO A 236 -31.78 28.76 4.47
C PRO A 236 -30.41 29.17 4.95
N ALA A 237 -30.19 29.12 6.29
CA ALA A 237 -28.95 29.55 6.89
C ALA A 237 -27.81 28.57 6.65
N ARG A 238 -26.81 29.00 5.87
CA ARG A 238 -25.60 28.22 5.56
C ARG A 238 -24.90 27.70 6.83
N ARG A 239 -24.86 28.52 7.89
CA ARG A 239 -24.23 28.14 9.16
C ARG A 239 -24.90 26.90 9.78
N ASP A 240 -26.22 26.84 9.72
CA ASP A 240 -27.00 25.74 10.31
C ASP A 240 -26.82 24.44 9.51
N ARG A 241 -26.76 24.52 8.16
CA ARG A 241 -26.41 23.39 7.31
C ARG A 241 -25.02 22.85 7.62
N LEU A 242 -24.05 23.76 7.82
CA LEU A 242 -22.69 23.35 8.20
C LEU A 242 -22.64 22.63 9.56
N TRP A 243 -23.46 23.06 10.55
CA TRP A 243 -23.56 22.35 11.83
C TRP A 243 -24.16 20.95 11.65
N ILE A 244 -25.22 20.80 10.82
CA ILE A 244 -25.82 19.50 10.53
C ILE A 244 -24.78 18.58 9.83
N GLY A 245 -24.06 19.11 8.84
CA GLY A 245 -23.05 18.34 8.11
C GLY A 245 -21.82 17.96 8.95
N ALA A 246 -21.41 18.82 9.89
CA ALA A 246 -20.25 18.56 10.74
C ALA A 246 -20.55 17.68 11.97
N ALA A 247 -21.83 17.51 12.32
CA ALA A 247 -22.25 16.90 13.61
C ALA A 247 -21.67 15.49 13.81
N GLY A 248 -21.70 14.66 12.77
CA GLY A 248 -21.14 13.31 12.81
C GLY A 248 -19.63 13.31 13.10
N MET A 249 -18.86 14.07 12.32
CA MET A 249 -17.41 14.19 12.54
C MET A 249 -17.07 14.78 13.91
N LEU A 250 -17.82 15.78 14.37
CA LEU A 250 -17.61 16.37 15.68
C LEU A 250 -17.85 15.36 16.81
N SER A 251 -18.89 14.54 16.70
CA SER A 251 -19.15 13.47 17.69
C SER A 251 -18.05 12.41 17.70
N GLU A 252 -17.52 12.04 16.54
CA GLU A 252 -16.40 11.11 16.42
C GLU A 252 -15.11 11.72 17.02
N ILE A 253 -14.82 13.00 16.79
CA ILE A 253 -13.68 13.70 17.40
C ILE A 253 -13.82 13.73 18.92
N ALA A 254 -15.03 14.01 19.44
CA ALA A 254 -15.27 13.97 20.88
C ALA A 254 -15.05 12.55 21.45
N LEU A 255 -15.59 11.52 20.78
CA LEU A 255 -15.39 10.12 21.17
C LEU A 255 -13.91 9.75 21.17
N ALA A 256 -13.17 10.10 20.12
CA ALA A 256 -11.75 9.84 20.00
C ALA A 256 -10.93 10.53 21.09
N ALA A 257 -11.29 11.78 21.46
CA ALA A 257 -10.65 12.52 22.52
C ALA A 257 -10.81 11.82 23.90
N PHE A 258 -12.02 11.41 24.24
CA PHE A 258 -12.29 10.68 25.48
C PHE A 258 -11.63 9.29 25.48
N ALA A 259 -11.66 8.59 24.35
CA ALA A 259 -11.02 7.28 24.21
C ALA A 259 -9.49 7.37 24.35
N THR A 260 -8.86 8.40 23.75
CA THR A 260 -7.42 8.65 23.87
C THR A 260 -7.01 8.96 25.30
N LEU A 261 -7.79 9.79 26.01
CA LEU A 261 -7.56 10.06 27.41
C LEU A 261 -7.74 8.81 28.27
N ALA A 262 -8.81 8.03 28.03
CA ALA A 262 -9.07 6.78 28.74
C ALA A 262 -7.93 5.78 28.55
N TRP A 263 -7.43 5.61 27.32
CA TRP A 263 -6.27 4.77 27.03
C TRP A 263 -5.04 5.19 27.84
N SER A 264 -4.80 6.48 27.96
CA SER A 264 -3.62 7.01 28.68
C SER A 264 -3.71 6.86 30.21
N LEU A 265 -4.92 6.73 30.75
CA LEU A 265 -5.14 6.66 32.20
C LEU A 265 -5.47 5.25 32.71
N LEU A 266 -5.95 4.35 31.85
CA LEU A 266 -6.33 3.00 32.26
C LEU A 266 -5.10 2.11 32.45
N PRO A 267 -5.13 1.20 33.45
CA PRO A 267 -4.12 0.16 33.59
C PRO A 267 -4.20 -0.85 32.45
N ASP A 268 -3.11 -1.60 32.24
CA ASP A 268 -3.07 -2.65 31.24
C ASP A 268 -4.19 -3.67 31.40
N GLY A 269 -4.91 -3.90 30.30
CA GLY A 269 -6.04 -4.82 30.32
C GLY A 269 -7.02 -4.61 29.16
N PRO A 270 -8.12 -5.38 29.12
CA PRO A 270 -9.09 -5.35 28.01
C PRO A 270 -9.74 -3.97 27.81
N LEU A 271 -9.94 -3.20 28.88
CA LEU A 271 -10.54 -1.86 28.79
C LEU A 271 -9.58 -0.87 28.14
N ARG A 272 -8.28 -0.93 28.45
CA ARG A 272 -7.25 -0.12 27.80
C ARG A 272 -7.15 -0.46 26.31
N GLY A 273 -7.17 -1.77 25.99
CA GLY A 273 -7.21 -2.24 24.61
C GLY A 273 -8.45 -1.77 23.85
N GLY A 274 -9.63 -1.82 24.46
CA GLY A 274 -10.87 -1.31 23.90
C GLY A 274 -10.83 0.21 23.66
N ALA A 275 -10.30 0.99 24.61
CA ALA A 275 -10.09 2.43 24.48
C ALA A 275 -9.09 2.75 23.35
N PHE A 276 -8.01 1.98 23.22
CA PHE A 276 -7.05 2.10 22.13
C PHE A 276 -7.69 1.88 20.76
N MET A 277 -8.44 0.79 20.60
CA MET A 277 -9.12 0.49 19.35
C MET A 277 -10.14 1.57 18.99
N LEU A 278 -10.91 2.04 19.98
CA LEU A 278 -11.89 3.08 19.77
C LEU A 278 -11.22 4.41 19.37
N ALA A 279 -10.14 4.81 20.03
CA ALA A 279 -9.38 6.01 19.71
C ALA A 279 -8.81 5.94 18.31
N THR A 280 -8.00 4.92 18.00
CA THR A 280 -7.29 4.79 16.72
C THR A 280 -8.25 4.64 15.55
N THR A 281 -9.25 3.77 15.66
CA THR A 281 -10.25 3.55 14.61
C THR A 281 -11.03 4.83 14.32
N THR A 282 -11.43 5.55 15.38
CA THR A 282 -12.23 6.77 15.23
C THR A 282 -11.40 7.91 14.63
N TRP A 283 -10.16 8.14 15.08
CA TRP A 283 -9.28 9.16 14.49
C TRP A 283 -9.03 8.88 13.01
N VAL A 284 -8.69 7.63 12.65
CA VAL A 284 -8.41 7.25 11.25
C VAL A 284 -9.67 7.37 10.40
N ALA A 285 -10.81 6.81 10.85
CA ALA A 285 -12.07 6.87 10.10
C ALA A 285 -12.54 8.29 9.88
N THR A 286 -12.46 9.17 10.92
CA THR A 286 -12.91 10.55 10.81
C THR A 286 -12.02 11.36 9.88
N LEU A 287 -10.69 11.33 10.10
CA LEU A 287 -9.77 12.20 9.35
C LEU A 287 -9.53 11.70 7.92
N ALA A 288 -9.33 10.38 7.74
CA ALA A 288 -8.98 9.84 6.43
C ALA A 288 -10.20 9.64 5.51
N ILE A 289 -11.35 9.27 6.07
CA ILE A 289 -12.53 8.90 5.29
C ILE A 289 -13.59 10.01 5.33
N ASN A 290 -14.13 10.33 6.53
CA ASN A 290 -15.28 11.22 6.64
C ASN A 290 -14.94 12.69 6.31
N ALA A 291 -13.77 13.18 6.71
CA ALA A 291 -13.35 14.55 6.41
C ALA A 291 -12.91 14.76 4.95
N SER A 292 -12.72 13.68 4.19
CA SER A 292 -12.32 13.79 2.78
C SER A 292 -13.42 14.41 1.91
N PRO A 293 -13.13 15.52 1.19
CA PRO A 293 -14.11 16.15 0.30
C PRO A 293 -14.23 15.46 -1.07
N PHE A 294 -13.40 14.47 -1.36
CA PHE A 294 -13.30 13.83 -2.67
C PHE A 294 -14.26 12.65 -2.88
N MET A 295 -14.85 12.15 -1.80
CA MET A 295 -15.94 11.16 -1.83
C MET A 295 -17.21 11.80 -1.27
N ARG A 296 -18.39 11.26 -1.61
CA ARG A 296 -19.68 11.79 -1.09
C ARG A 296 -19.93 11.34 0.36
N PHE A 297 -18.96 11.67 1.24
CA PHE A 297 -19.07 11.58 2.70
C PHE A 297 -19.29 12.97 3.29
N ASP A 298 -19.29 13.10 4.60
CA ASP A 298 -19.61 14.35 5.28
C ASP A 298 -18.70 15.51 4.87
N GLY A 299 -17.40 15.27 4.69
CA GLY A 299 -16.47 16.28 4.22
C GLY A 299 -16.82 16.89 2.86
N TYR A 300 -17.41 16.09 1.97
CA TYR A 300 -17.92 16.60 0.70
C TYR A 300 -19.13 17.53 0.89
N PHE A 301 -20.11 17.12 1.70
CA PHE A 301 -21.31 17.92 1.96
C PHE A 301 -20.92 19.20 2.70
N LEU A 302 -20.00 19.10 3.66
CA LEU A 302 -19.47 20.25 4.39
C LEU A 302 -18.78 21.25 3.44
N LEU A 303 -17.94 20.76 2.51
CA LEU A 303 -17.30 21.62 1.50
C LEU A 303 -18.35 22.22 0.53
N SER A 304 -19.31 21.44 0.10
CA SER A 304 -20.39 21.88 -0.78
C SER A 304 -21.22 23.00 -0.14
N ASP A 305 -21.60 22.84 1.13
CA ASP A 305 -22.32 23.84 1.90
C ASP A 305 -21.44 25.05 2.23
N TRP A 306 -20.14 24.82 2.54
CA TRP A 306 -19.19 25.92 2.78
C TRP A 306 -19.00 26.82 1.55
N LEU A 307 -18.97 26.24 0.36
CA LEU A 307 -18.86 26.96 -0.91
C LEU A 307 -20.21 27.47 -1.43
N ASP A 308 -21.31 27.06 -0.79
CA ASP A 308 -22.68 27.26 -1.26
C ASP A 308 -22.89 26.80 -2.70
N MET A 309 -22.42 25.57 -2.97
CA MET A 309 -22.44 24.98 -4.30
C MET A 309 -23.05 23.58 -4.27
N PRO A 310 -24.37 23.46 -4.48
CA PRO A 310 -25.02 22.15 -4.58
C PRO A 310 -24.44 21.36 -5.78
N ASN A 311 -24.41 20.05 -5.63
CA ASN A 311 -23.88 19.13 -6.65
C ASN A 311 -22.43 19.46 -7.10
N LEU A 312 -21.57 19.81 -6.15
CA LEU A 312 -20.19 20.24 -6.39
C LEU A 312 -19.42 19.28 -7.33
N HIS A 313 -19.55 17.95 -7.14
CA HIS A 313 -18.86 16.97 -8.01
C HIS A 313 -19.32 17.07 -9.46
N ASP A 314 -20.63 17.10 -9.72
CA ASP A 314 -21.15 17.08 -11.09
C ASP A 314 -20.78 18.35 -11.85
N ARG A 315 -20.81 19.50 -11.16
CA ARG A 315 -20.34 20.80 -11.69
C ARG A 315 -18.85 20.81 -11.95
N ALA A 316 -18.05 20.34 -10.98
CA ALA A 316 -16.58 20.24 -11.13
C ALA A 316 -16.21 19.29 -12.28
N PHE A 317 -16.86 18.12 -12.37
CA PHE A 317 -16.54 17.15 -13.43
C PHE A 317 -16.98 17.64 -14.82
N SER A 318 -18.07 18.38 -14.94
CA SER A 318 -18.47 18.98 -16.22
C SER A 318 -17.41 20.00 -16.71
N LEU A 319 -16.96 20.88 -15.81
CA LEU A 319 -15.92 21.85 -16.09
C LEU A 319 -14.54 21.19 -16.32
N GLY A 320 -14.19 20.15 -15.57
CA GLY A 320 -12.95 19.40 -15.73
C GLY A 320 -12.88 18.71 -17.10
N ARG A 321 -13.98 18.03 -17.50
CA ARG A 321 -14.07 17.41 -18.83
C ARG A 321 -14.03 18.43 -19.97
N TRP A 322 -14.79 19.54 -19.83
CA TRP A 322 -14.75 20.63 -20.80
C TRP A 322 -13.35 21.18 -20.95
N TRP A 323 -12.66 21.50 -19.82
CA TRP A 323 -11.30 22.02 -19.86
C TRP A 323 -10.32 21.01 -20.49
N LEU A 324 -10.47 19.72 -20.18
CA LEU A 324 -9.62 18.66 -20.73
C LEU A 324 -9.81 18.55 -22.25
N ARG A 325 -11.05 18.61 -22.75
CA ARG A 325 -11.36 18.59 -24.19
C ARG A 325 -10.80 19.80 -24.91
N GLU A 326 -10.98 21.00 -24.34
CA GLU A 326 -10.42 22.23 -24.90
C GLU A 326 -8.89 22.20 -24.91
N TRP A 327 -8.28 21.71 -23.83
CA TRP A 327 -6.83 21.59 -23.70
C TRP A 327 -6.25 20.55 -24.68
N LEU A 328 -6.94 19.44 -24.94
CA LEU A 328 -6.50 18.38 -25.84
C LEU A 328 -6.80 18.68 -27.31
N PHE A 329 -7.97 19.21 -27.62
CA PHE A 329 -8.49 19.25 -28.99
C PHE A 329 -8.86 20.65 -29.48
N GLY A 330 -9.15 21.62 -28.59
CA GLY A 330 -9.50 22.99 -28.95
C GLY A 330 -10.78 23.11 -29.76
N PHE A 331 -11.86 22.44 -29.31
CA PHE A 331 -13.15 22.48 -30.02
C PHE A 331 -13.81 23.87 -30.03
N GLY A 332 -13.46 24.77 -29.11
CA GLY A 332 -14.10 26.06 -28.93
C GLY A 332 -15.46 25.98 -28.29
N ASP A 333 -15.74 24.92 -27.52
CA ASP A 333 -17.02 24.74 -26.86
C ASP A 333 -17.25 25.83 -25.80
N PRO A 334 -18.49 26.39 -25.69
CA PRO A 334 -18.81 27.33 -24.64
C PRO A 334 -18.66 26.68 -23.27
N GLN A 335 -18.29 27.47 -22.27
CA GLN A 335 -18.14 27.01 -20.90
C GLN A 335 -19.48 26.47 -20.38
N PRO A 336 -19.54 25.24 -19.80
CA PRO A 336 -20.79 24.62 -19.33
C PRO A 336 -21.57 25.46 -18.32
N GLU A 337 -20.84 26.23 -17.52
CA GLU A 337 -21.41 27.10 -16.50
C GLU A 337 -20.58 28.41 -16.43
N PRO A 338 -21.21 29.58 -16.62
CA PRO A 338 -20.52 30.86 -16.46
C PRO A 338 -20.14 31.07 -14.98
N CYS A 339 -18.87 31.16 -14.69
CA CYS A 339 -18.37 31.41 -13.34
C CYS A 339 -17.09 32.25 -13.33
N ARG A 340 -16.83 32.92 -12.22
CA ARG A 340 -15.62 33.73 -12.02
C ARG A 340 -14.35 32.90 -12.22
N ALA A 341 -13.29 33.46 -12.74
CA ALA A 341 -12.06 32.78 -13.08
C ALA A 341 -11.42 32.02 -11.90
N SER A 342 -11.51 32.54 -10.67
CA SER A 342 -11.01 31.86 -9.47
C SER A 342 -11.82 30.61 -9.15
N ARG A 343 -13.15 30.70 -9.22
CA ARG A 343 -14.06 29.56 -9.00
C ARG A 343 -13.88 28.49 -10.08
N ARG A 344 -13.73 28.88 -11.34
CA ARG A 344 -13.43 27.99 -12.46
C ARG A 344 -12.14 27.19 -12.21
N ARG A 345 -11.03 27.87 -11.84
CA ARG A 345 -9.75 27.20 -11.53
C ARG A 345 -9.88 26.23 -10.38
N PHE A 346 -10.58 26.63 -9.32
CA PHE A 346 -10.85 25.76 -8.19
C PHE A 346 -11.62 24.49 -8.59
N LEU A 347 -12.72 24.63 -9.35
CA LEU A 347 -13.54 23.47 -9.78
C LEU A 347 -12.77 22.53 -10.68
N ILE A 348 -11.97 23.06 -11.61
CA ILE A 348 -11.11 22.24 -12.46
C ILE A 348 -10.07 21.49 -11.61
N ALA A 349 -9.34 22.16 -10.74
CA ALA A 349 -8.36 21.54 -9.85
C ALA A 349 -9.02 20.49 -8.93
N PHE A 350 -10.19 20.81 -8.37
CA PHE A 350 -10.95 19.88 -7.53
C PHE A 350 -11.41 18.64 -8.30
N SER A 351 -11.79 18.76 -9.58
CA SER A 351 -12.14 17.60 -10.40
C SER A 351 -10.97 16.64 -10.61
N PHE A 352 -9.78 17.17 -10.95
CA PHE A 352 -8.57 16.37 -11.13
C PHE A 352 -8.11 15.74 -9.81
N ALA A 353 -8.10 16.50 -8.72
CA ALA A 353 -7.79 15.98 -7.39
C ALA A 353 -8.75 14.85 -7.00
N THR A 354 -10.04 15.00 -7.28
CA THR A 354 -11.05 13.95 -7.01
C THR A 354 -10.82 12.71 -7.86
N TRP A 355 -10.51 12.83 -9.14
CA TRP A 355 -10.21 11.69 -9.99
C TRP A 355 -8.97 10.94 -9.53
N LEU A 356 -7.90 11.66 -9.19
CA LEU A 356 -6.67 11.07 -8.65
C LEU A 356 -6.93 10.36 -7.31
N TYR A 357 -7.62 11.03 -6.38
CA TYR A 357 -7.96 10.45 -5.09
C TYR A 357 -8.77 9.16 -5.23
N ARG A 358 -9.80 9.17 -6.07
CA ARG A 358 -10.61 7.98 -6.33
C ARG A 358 -9.80 6.85 -6.96
N LEU A 359 -8.93 7.16 -7.91
CA LEU A 359 -8.03 6.17 -8.51
C LEU A 359 -7.17 5.49 -7.44
N VAL A 360 -6.54 6.28 -6.56
CA VAL A 360 -5.68 5.76 -5.49
C VAL A 360 -6.50 4.92 -4.50
N VAL A 361 -7.64 5.42 -4.04
CA VAL A 361 -8.47 4.71 -3.05
C VAL A 361 -9.00 3.38 -3.61
N PHE A 362 -9.57 3.38 -4.82
CA PHE A 362 -10.11 2.15 -5.40
C PHE A 362 -9.01 1.14 -5.71
N MET A 363 -7.84 1.61 -6.20
CA MET A 363 -6.69 0.73 -6.42
C MET A 363 -6.20 0.12 -5.09
N SER A 364 -6.15 0.92 -4.02
CA SER A 364 -5.75 0.44 -2.69
C SER A 364 -6.75 -0.58 -2.13
N ILE A 365 -8.06 -0.34 -2.28
CA ILE A 365 -9.09 -1.28 -1.85
C ILE A 365 -8.98 -2.60 -2.63
N ALA A 366 -8.85 -2.53 -3.95
CA ALA A 366 -8.71 -3.72 -4.79
C ALA A 366 -7.47 -4.54 -4.40
N LEU A 367 -6.35 -3.88 -4.09
CA LEU A 367 -5.11 -4.51 -3.64
C LEU A 367 -5.29 -5.19 -2.27
N VAL A 368 -5.92 -4.50 -1.31
CA VAL A 368 -6.21 -5.06 0.01
C VAL A 368 -7.12 -6.28 -0.11
N VAL A 369 -8.18 -6.20 -0.90
CA VAL A 369 -9.08 -7.35 -1.12
C VAL A 369 -8.37 -8.52 -1.78
N TYR A 370 -7.49 -8.25 -2.75
CA TYR A 370 -6.69 -9.29 -3.40
C TYR A 370 -5.79 -10.05 -2.42
N HIS A 371 -5.20 -9.34 -1.43
CA HIS A 371 -4.29 -9.96 -0.45
C HIS A 371 -5.00 -10.54 0.77
N ALA A 372 -6.14 -9.96 1.19
CA ALA A 372 -6.84 -10.34 2.43
C ALA A 372 -7.94 -11.39 2.23
N PHE A 373 -8.48 -11.52 1.01
CA PHE A 373 -9.58 -12.43 0.69
C PHE A 373 -9.19 -13.43 -0.40
N PHE A 374 -10.19 -14.05 -1.02
CA PHE A 374 -9.96 -14.95 -2.16
C PHE A 374 -9.42 -14.16 -3.35
N LYS A 375 -8.33 -14.59 -3.92
CA LYS A 375 -7.68 -13.93 -5.06
C LYS A 375 -8.64 -13.71 -6.24
N LEU A 376 -9.51 -14.69 -6.52
CA LEU A 376 -10.52 -14.56 -7.57
C LEU A 376 -11.49 -13.40 -7.33
N LEU A 377 -11.94 -13.20 -6.08
CA LEU A 377 -12.82 -12.09 -5.71
C LEU A 377 -12.11 -10.74 -5.87
N GLY A 378 -10.83 -10.67 -5.45
CA GLY A 378 -10.01 -9.47 -5.63
C GLY A 378 -9.80 -9.11 -7.09
N MET A 379 -9.54 -10.10 -7.96
CA MET A 379 -9.41 -9.89 -9.41
C MET A 379 -10.73 -9.43 -10.03
N LEU A 380 -11.86 -10.05 -9.66
CA LEU A 380 -13.19 -9.67 -10.16
C LEU A 380 -13.52 -8.23 -9.75
N LEU A 381 -13.30 -7.88 -8.48
CA LEU A 381 -13.53 -6.54 -7.95
C LEU A 381 -12.64 -5.51 -8.66
N PHE A 382 -11.35 -5.82 -8.82
CA PHE A 382 -10.42 -4.99 -9.58
C PHE A 382 -10.91 -4.76 -11.03
N CYS A 383 -11.32 -5.81 -11.73
CA CYS A 383 -11.84 -5.68 -13.10
C CYS A 383 -13.10 -4.82 -13.17
N VAL A 384 -14.02 -4.98 -12.20
CA VAL A 384 -15.25 -4.18 -12.12
C VAL A 384 -14.91 -2.72 -11.80
N GLU A 385 -14.07 -2.46 -10.80
CA GLU A 385 -13.70 -1.10 -10.41
C GLU A 385 -12.90 -0.39 -11.51
N PHE A 386 -11.88 -1.06 -12.06
CA PHE A 386 -11.11 -0.52 -13.17
C PHE A 386 -11.98 -0.25 -14.40
N GLY A 387 -12.82 -1.20 -14.75
CA GLY A 387 -13.76 -1.06 -15.87
C GLY A 387 -14.77 0.08 -15.69
N TRP A 388 -15.34 0.21 -14.49
CA TRP A 388 -16.38 1.19 -14.22
C TRP A 388 -15.85 2.60 -13.98
N PHE A 389 -14.75 2.73 -13.22
CA PHE A 389 -14.23 4.04 -12.80
C PHE A 389 -13.16 4.61 -13.73
N ILE A 390 -12.48 3.77 -14.54
CA ILE A 390 -11.41 4.21 -15.44
C ILE A 390 -11.82 3.99 -16.90
N VAL A 391 -12.08 2.73 -17.29
CA VAL A 391 -12.30 2.40 -18.71
C VAL A 391 -13.57 3.06 -19.22
N ARG A 392 -14.68 2.96 -18.51
CA ARG A 392 -15.99 3.50 -18.95
C ARG A 392 -15.98 5.02 -19.13
N PRO A 393 -15.49 5.87 -18.19
CA PRO A 393 -15.39 7.32 -18.40
C PRO A 393 -14.48 7.68 -19.57
N VAL A 394 -13.31 7.04 -19.68
CA VAL A 394 -12.38 7.26 -20.78
C VAL A 394 -13.00 6.84 -22.12
N TRP A 395 -13.65 5.68 -22.17
CA TRP A 395 -14.33 5.19 -23.36
C TRP A 395 -15.46 6.13 -23.80
N ARG A 396 -16.25 6.62 -22.83
CA ARG A 396 -17.31 7.59 -23.10
C ARG A 396 -16.77 8.88 -23.70
N GLU A 397 -15.71 9.44 -23.14
CA GLU A 397 -15.06 10.65 -23.69
C GLU A 397 -14.42 10.37 -25.05
N ALA A 398 -13.79 9.22 -25.23
CA ALA A 398 -13.24 8.80 -26.52
C ALA A 398 -14.31 8.64 -27.60
N THR A 399 -15.44 8.02 -27.28
CA THR A 399 -16.58 7.88 -28.22
C THR A 399 -17.21 9.22 -28.58
N LEU A 400 -17.38 10.12 -27.61
CA LEU A 400 -17.87 11.48 -27.86
C LEU A 400 -16.92 12.27 -28.78
N THR A 401 -15.62 12.16 -28.52
CA THR A 401 -14.60 12.80 -29.37
C THR A 401 -14.55 12.18 -30.77
N TRP A 402 -14.70 10.85 -30.86
CA TRP A 402 -14.76 10.15 -32.14
C TRP A 402 -15.99 10.53 -32.99
N GLN A 403 -17.14 10.71 -32.35
CA GLN A 403 -18.38 11.20 -33.02
C GLN A 403 -18.21 12.62 -33.57
N ARG A 404 -17.35 13.43 -32.97
CA ARG A 404 -17.04 14.80 -33.38
C ARG A 404 -15.74 14.91 -34.17
N ARG A 405 -15.22 13.80 -34.71
CA ARG A 405 -13.95 13.77 -35.46
C ARG A 405 -13.91 14.76 -36.67
N ASP A 406 -15.07 14.99 -37.26
CA ASP A 406 -15.19 15.90 -38.40
C ASP A 406 -15.01 17.38 -38.01
N GLU A 407 -15.18 17.69 -36.72
CA GLU A 407 -14.93 19.03 -36.15
C GLU A 407 -13.46 19.21 -35.75
N LEU A 408 -12.63 18.14 -35.74
CA LEU A 408 -11.22 18.20 -35.36
C LEU A 408 -10.40 18.99 -36.41
N ARG A 409 -9.93 20.16 -35.99
CA ARG A 409 -9.02 20.98 -36.80
C ARG A 409 -7.58 20.77 -36.33
N TRP A 410 -6.63 20.81 -37.26
CA TRP A 410 -5.19 20.78 -36.95
C TRP A 410 -4.73 22.11 -36.32
N CYS A 411 -5.32 22.47 -35.20
CA CYS A 411 -4.92 23.60 -34.36
C CYS A 411 -3.68 23.27 -33.52
N ARG A 412 -3.17 24.28 -32.80
CA ARG A 412 -2.00 24.13 -31.90
C ARG A 412 -2.21 23.08 -30.82
N GLU A 413 -3.40 23.02 -30.26
CA GLU A 413 -3.83 22.12 -29.19
C GLU A 413 -3.83 20.68 -29.69
N THR A 414 -4.44 20.40 -30.82
CA THR A 414 -4.49 19.05 -31.41
C THR A 414 -3.10 18.53 -31.78
N ARG A 415 -2.24 19.41 -32.38
CA ARG A 415 -0.85 19.02 -32.71
C ARG A 415 -0.04 18.68 -31.46
N ARG A 416 -0.18 19.49 -30.39
CA ARG A 416 0.49 19.24 -29.12
C ARG A 416 0.02 17.91 -28.53
N SER A 417 -1.27 17.65 -28.51
CA SER A 417 -1.84 16.41 -27.97
C SER A 417 -1.43 15.17 -28.76
N ALA A 418 -1.38 15.28 -30.09
CA ALA A 418 -0.87 14.23 -30.97
C ALA A 418 0.61 13.92 -30.67
N LEU A 419 1.44 14.96 -30.51
CA LEU A 419 2.85 14.81 -30.16
C LEU A 419 3.04 14.17 -28.78
N LEU A 420 2.28 14.63 -27.76
CA LEU A 420 2.31 14.05 -26.41
C LEU A 420 1.85 12.59 -26.43
N GLY A 421 0.78 12.29 -27.16
CA GLY A 421 0.29 10.92 -27.32
C GLY A 421 1.31 10.01 -28.03
N ALA A 422 1.92 10.49 -29.10
CA ALA A 422 2.98 9.77 -29.81
C ALA A 422 4.22 9.55 -28.92
N ALA A 423 4.61 10.58 -28.15
CA ALA A 423 5.74 10.49 -27.22
C ALA A 423 5.44 9.48 -26.08
N LEU A 424 4.24 9.51 -25.51
CA LEU A 424 3.82 8.57 -24.48
C LEU A 424 3.76 7.14 -25.03
N LEU A 425 3.15 6.95 -26.21
CA LEU A 425 3.10 5.65 -26.86
C LEU A 425 4.50 5.14 -27.17
N GLY A 426 5.37 6.00 -27.71
CA GLY A 426 6.77 5.69 -27.91
C GLY A 426 7.48 5.30 -26.63
N PHE A 427 7.28 6.05 -25.54
CA PHE A 427 7.84 5.73 -24.24
C PHE A 427 7.38 4.36 -23.71
N LEU A 428 6.13 4.01 -23.88
CA LEU A 428 5.58 2.74 -23.43
C LEU A 428 5.98 1.53 -24.27
N VAL A 429 6.12 1.73 -25.60
CA VAL A 429 6.36 0.64 -26.56
C VAL A 429 7.84 0.46 -26.86
N LEU A 430 8.65 1.53 -26.83
CA LEU A 430 10.07 1.42 -27.10
C LEU A 430 10.77 0.55 -26.03
N PRO A 431 11.63 -0.37 -26.45
CA PRO A 431 12.35 -1.23 -25.54
C PRO A 431 13.51 -0.47 -24.89
N TRP A 432 13.32 -0.08 -23.65
CA TRP A 432 14.34 0.59 -22.85
C TRP A 432 15.37 -0.42 -22.32
N HIS A 433 16.57 0.06 -21.95
CA HIS A 433 17.52 -0.79 -21.20
C HIS A 433 16.92 -1.09 -19.82
N ALA A 434 16.46 -2.31 -19.66
CA ALA A 434 15.98 -2.78 -18.35
C ALA A 434 17.06 -3.66 -17.74
N GLY A 435 17.86 -3.09 -16.85
CA GLY A 435 18.68 -3.89 -15.92
C GLY A 435 17.77 -4.58 -14.91
N VAL A 436 18.20 -5.74 -14.43
CA VAL A 436 17.63 -6.41 -13.26
C VAL A 436 18.44 -5.95 -12.06
N SER A 437 17.77 -5.34 -11.08
CA SER A 437 18.40 -4.99 -9.81
C SER A 437 18.22 -6.14 -8.83
N ALA A 438 19.30 -6.65 -8.28
CA ALA A 438 19.27 -7.77 -7.35
C ALA A 438 20.18 -7.52 -6.15
N PRO A 439 19.81 -8.00 -4.95
CA PRO A 439 20.73 -8.04 -3.82
C PRO A 439 21.90 -8.96 -4.14
N ALA A 440 23.07 -8.55 -3.73
CA ALA A 440 24.30 -9.29 -4.03
C ALA A 440 25.34 -9.12 -2.93
N VAL A 441 26.25 -10.07 -2.87
CA VAL A 441 27.43 -10.03 -2.01
C VAL A 441 28.66 -10.13 -2.90
N LEU A 442 29.62 -9.24 -2.69
CA LEU A 442 30.92 -9.26 -3.35
C LEU A 442 31.95 -9.75 -2.35
N ALA A 443 32.69 -10.79 -2.69
CA ALA A 443 33.70 -11.44 -1.86
C ALA A 443 35.01 -11.63 -2.62
N PRO A 444 36.12 -11.80 -1.94
CA PRO A 444 37.37 -12.24 -2.56
C PRO A 444 37.19 -13.57 -3.28
N GLN A 445 37.79 -13.73 -4.45
CA GLN A 445 37.65 -14.97 -5.26
C GLN A 445 38.19 -16.18 -4.51
N ARG A 446 39.28 -15.99 -3.78
CA ARG A 446 39.92 -17.02 -2.92
C ARG A 446 40.01 -16.47 -1.50
N ALA A 447 39.25 -17.03 -0.61
CA ALA A 447 39.37 -16.83 0.83
C ALA A 447 39.24 -18.20 1.49
N GLN A 448 40.13 -18.50 2.45
CA GLN A 448 40.10 -19.76 3.17
C GLN A 448 40.34 -19.54 4.66
N GLY A 449 39.38 -20.01 5.45
CA GLY A 449 39.57 -20.07 6.91
C GLY A 449 40.56 -21.19 7.28
N LEU A 450 41.50 -20.87 8.13
CA LEU A 450 42.48 -21.79 8.66
C LEU A 450 42.13 -22.09 10.12
N TYR A 451 41.93 -23.36 10.41
CA TYR A 451 41.45 -23.84 11.70
C TYR A 451 42.49 -24.69 12.42
N SER A 452 42.38 -24.76 13.73
CA SER A 452 43.17 -25.69 14.54
C SER A 452 42.72 -27.14 14.27
N VAL A 453 43.65 -27.99 13.90
CA VAL A 453 43.39 -29.40 13.56
C VAL A 453 43.25 -30.27 14.81
N ALA A 454 43.99 -29.95 15.86
CA ALA A 454 43.95 -30.62 17.16
C ALA A 454 44.07 -29.59 18.29
N PRO A 455 43.64 -29.91 19.51
CA PRO A 455 43.78 -29.01 20.64
C PRO A 455 45.26 -28.84 21.01
N GLY A 456 45.66 -27.60 21.34
CA GLY A 456 47.03 -27.29 21.68
C GLY A 456 47.26 -25.84 22.09
N TYR A 457 48.47 -25.54 22.54
CA TYR A 457 48.89 -24.18 22.87
C TYR A 457 49.58 -23.53 21.67
N LEU A 458 49.28 -22.25 21.44
CA LEU A 458 49.94 -21.47 20.40
C LEU A 458 51.42 -21.23 20.79
N ALA A 459 52.36 -21.66 19.96
CA ALA A 459 53.77 -21.51 20.20
C ALA A 459 54.21 -20.03 20.09
N ALA A 460 55.19 -19.64 20.91
CA ALA A 460 55.76 -18.31 20.85
C ALA A 460 56.75 -18.12 19.68
N ALA A 461 57.32 -19.24 19.18
CA ALA A 461 58.24 -19.24 18.05
C ALA A 461 57.91 -20.40 17.08
N PRO A 462 57.81 -20.14 15.77
CA PRO A 462 57.87 -18.82 15.14
C PRO A 462 56.70 -17.90 15.56
N THR A 463 56.93 -16.59 15.57
CA THR A 463 55.92 -15.61 15.94
C THR A 463 54.68 -15.81 15.07
N PRO A 464 53.48 -15.92 15.67
CA PRO A 464 52.24 -16.05 14.91
C PRO A 464 52.07 -14.90 13.90
N ALA A 465 51.46 -15.19 12.74
CA ALA A 465 51.24 -14.21 11.71
C ALA A 465 50.30 -13.10 12.23
N ARG A 466 50.64 -11.84 11.90
CA ARG A 466 49.86 -10.67 12.33
C ARG A 466 48.76 -10.34 11.35
N ASP A 467 47.73 -9.67 11.84
CA ASP A 467 46.68 -9.13 10.99
C ASP A 467 47.24 -8.19 9.91
N GLY A 468 46.76 -8.32 8.68
CA GLY A 468 47.24 -7.57 7.52
C GLY A 468 48.58 -8.03 6.94
N GLN A 469 49.25 -9.06 7.51
CA GLN A 469 50.53 -9.57 7.00
C GLN A 469 50.34 -10.25 5.64
N ARG A 470 51.20 -9.89 4.66
CA ARG A 470 51.29 -10.61 3.38
C ARG A 470 52.19 -11.82 3.54
N VAL A 471 51.71 -12.98 3.11
CA VAL A 471 52.39 -14.26 3.22
C VAL A 471 52.42 -14.99 1.88
N ARG A 472 53.43 -15.86 1.69
CA ARG A 472 53.57 -16.71 0.51
C ARG A 472 53.01 -18.11 0.77
N ALA A 473 52.63 -18.80 -0.30
CA ALA A 473 52.27 -20.20 -0.20
C ALA A 473 53.35 -21.05 0.49
N GLY A 474 52.93 -21.88 1.44
CA GLY A 474 53.82 -22.72 2.25
C GLY A 474 54.47 -22.02 3.46
N GLU A 475 54.37 -20.71 3.62
CA GLU A 475 54.87 -19.96 4.78
C GLU A 475 54.15 -20.40 6.07
N VAL A 476 54.90 -20.56 7.14
CA VAL A 476 54.35 -20.93 8.45
C VAL A 476 53.68 -19.74 9.10
N LEU A 477 52.39 -19.89 9.38
CA LEU A 477 51.59 -18.84 10.00
C LEU A 477 51.53 -18.98 11.52
N ALA A 478 51.43 -20.19 11.99
CA ALA A 478 51.44 -20.52 13.42
C ALA A 478 51.85 -21.98 13.64
N VAL A 479 52.36 -22.25 14.83
CA VAL A 479 52.64 -23.62 15.28
C VAL A 479 51.89 -23.84 16.58
N LEU A 480 51.15 -24.93 16.64
CA LEU A 480 50.51 -25.40 17.85
C LEU A 480 51.38 -26.46 18.52
N VAL A 481 51.45 -26.44 19.83
CA VAL A 481 52.09 -27.47 20.65
C VAL A 481 51.05 -28.23 21.40
N SER A 482 50.99 -29.54 21.21
CA SER A 482 50.05 -30.40 21.90
C SER A 482 50.78 -31.40 22.79
N PRO A 483 50.90 -31.10 24.09
CA PRO A 483 51.57 -31.99 25.03
C PRO A 483 51.00 -33.42 25.06
N ASP A 484 49.67 -33.53 24.79
CA ASP A 484 49.00 -34.82 24.73
C ASP A 484 49.47 -35.66 23.52
N LEU A 485 49.60 -35.03 22.35
CA LEU A 485 50.11 -35.72 21.16
C LEU A 485 51.59 -36.06 21.29
N ASP A 486 52.35 -35.17 21.89
CA ASP A 486 53.78 -35.42 22.16
C ASP A 486 53.96 -36.59 23.12
N ALA A 487 53.17 -36.65 24.21
CA ALA A 487 53.17 -37.76 25.15
C ALA A 487 52.76 -39.08 24.50
N LYS A 488 51.72 -39.05 23.67
CA LYS A 488 51.29 -40.23 22.90
C LYS A 488 52.29 -40.70 21.91
N LEU A 489 52.98 -39.79 21.23
CA LEU A 489 54.08 -40.13 20.32
C LEU A 489 55.24 -40.75 21.06
N ALA A 490 55.66 -40.17 22.20
CA ALA A 490 56.70 -40.71 23.03
C ALA A 490 56.39 -42.13 23.52
N ALA A 491 55.17 -42.38 24.00
CA ALA A 491 54.68 -43.69 24.42
C ALA A 491 54.64 -44.70 23.26
N ALA A 492 54.09 -44.31 22.11
CA ALA A 492 54.04 -45.16 20.93
C ALA A 492 55.39 -45.48 20.34
N SER A 493 56.32 -44.52 20.38
CA SER A 493 57.75 -44.70 19.95
C SER A 493 58.48 -45.67 20.85
N ALA A 494 58.26 -45.61 22.18
CA ALA A 494 58.79 -46.55 23.13
C ALA A 494 58.31 -47.95 22.92
N ASP A 495 56.99 -48.13 22.64
CA ASP A 495 56.35 -49.42 22.33
C ASP A 495 56.90 -50.00 21.00
N GLU A 496 56.96 -49.16 19.97
CA GLU A 496 57.59 -49.52 18.69
C GLU A 496 59.05 -49.99 18.86
N ALA A 497 59.85 -49.25 19.63
CA ALA A 497 61.24 -49.60 19.88
C ALA A 497 61.39 -50.94 20.64
N LEU A 498 60.50 -51.20 21.62
CA LEU A 498 60.41 -52.47 22.31
C LEU A 498 60.12 -53.63 21.39
N LEU A 499 59.08 -53.49 20.60
CA LEU A 499 58.67 -54.53 19.63
C LEU A 499 59.72 -54.77 18.54
N HIS A 500 60.37 -53.70 18.12
CA HIS A 500 61.53 -53.80 17.19
C HIS A 500 62.66 -54.64 17.79
N TRP A 501 63.00 -54.33 19.04
CA TRP A 501 64.04 -55.11 19.77
C TRP A 501 63.60 -56.58 19.94
N GLU A 502 62.34 -56.86 20.26
CA GLU A 502 61.85 -58.25 20.36
C GLU A 502 61.95 -59.00 19.00
N VAL A 503 61.62 -58.32 17.88
CA VAL A 503 61.80 -58.85 16.53
C VAL A 503 63.25 -59.14 16.23
N ASP A 504 64.21 -58.27 16.62
CA ASP A 504 65.66 -58.47 16.41
C ASP A 504 66.19 -59.64 17.25
N GLN A 505 65.64 -59.92 18.44
CA GLN A 505 65.99 -61.02 19.27
C GLN A 505 65.37 -62.37 18.82
N GLN A 506 64.42 -62.35 17.91
CA GLN A 506 63.70 -63.52 17.41
C GLN A 506 64.59 -64.66 16.92
N PRO A 507 65.72 -64.44 16.23
CA PRO A 507 66.66 -65.52 15.84
C PRO A 507 67.30 -66.22 17.02
N PHE A 508 67.36 -65.61 18.20
CA PHE A 508 68.15 -66.09 19.38
C PHE A 508 67.21 -66.62 20.50
N ASP A 509 65.88 -66.47 20.42
CA ASP A 509 64.97 -66.93 21.43
C ASP A 509 63.86 -67.79 20.82
N GLU A 510 63.78 -69.08 21.20
CA GLU A 510 62.82 -70.06 20.70
C GLU A 510 61.38 -69.70 20.97
N ARG A 511 61.09 -68.98 22.03
CA ARG A 511 59.78 -68.47 22.40
C ARG A 511 59.33 -67.36 21.44
N LEU A 512 60.20 -66.44 21.13
CA LEU A 512 59.94 -65.34 20.18
C LEU A 512 59.81 -65.92 18.74
N GLN A 513 60.56 -66.97 18.38
CA GLN A 513 60.38 -67.65 17.07
C GLN A 513 59.02 -68.22 16.86
N LYS A 514 58.41 -68.83 17.89
CA LYS A 514 57.03 -69.39 17.79
C LYS A 514 55.95 -68.31 17.64
N GLN A 515 56.20 -67.05 18.00
CA GLN A 515 55.31 -65.90 17.90
C GLN A 515 55.66 -64.97 16.74
N GLY A 516 56.59 -65.37 15.84
CA GLY A 516 57.21 -64.48 14.88
C GLY A 516 56.26 -63.70 13.97
N THR A 517 55.24 -64.33 13.38
CA THR A 517 54.26 -63.68 12.56
C THR A 517 53.38 -62.71 13.35
N ALA A 518 52.99 -63.07 14.57
CA ALA A 518 52.21 -62.20 15.43
C ALA A 518 53.00 -60.95 15.91
N LEU A 519 54.31 -61.19 16.17
CA LEU A 519 55.22 -60.14 16.62
C LEU A 519 55.50 -59.15 15.50
N SER A 520 55.78 -59.62 14.28
CA SER A 520 55.93 -58.71 13.12
C SER A 520 54.70 -57.89 12.82
N HIS A 521 53.50 -58.47 12.89
CA HIS A 521 52.26 -57.73 12.74
C HIS A 521 52.07 -56.65 13.85
N ARG A 522 52.44 -56.97 15.07
CA ARG A 522 52.39 -56.00 16.19
C ARG A 522 53.33 -54.85 15.97
N TRP A 523 54.55 -55.14 15.55
CA TRP A 523 55.56 -54.11 15.23
C TRP A 523 55.07 -53.22 14.08
N ASP A 524 54.58 -53.82 12.97
CA ASP A 524 54.03 -53.08 11.86
C ASP A 524 52.86 -52.15 12.32
N SER A 525 51.97 -52.64 13.19
CA SER A 525 50.87 -51.85 13.76
C SER A 525 51.41 -50.72 14.63
N ALA A 526 52.43 -50.94 15.47
CA ALA A 526 53.06 -49.92 16.29
C ALA A 526 53.75 -48.83 15.43
N ARG A 527 54.47 -49.25 14.40
CA ARG A 527 55.07 -48.38 13.40
C ARG A 527 54.07 -47.50 12.67
N GLN A 528 52.91 -48.06 12.27
CA GLN A 528 51.80 -47.29 11.66
C GLN A 528 51.20 -46.30 12.65
N THR A 529 51.11 -46.64 13.92
CA THR A 529 50.65 -45.76 15.00
C THR A 529 51.61 -44.55 15.17
N VAL A 530 52.89 -44.79 15.23
CA VAL A 530 53.91 -43.75 15.30
C VAL A 530 53.86 -42.82 14.09
N ALA A 531 53.80 -43.42 12.88
CA ALA A 531 53.67 -42.62 11.65
C ALA A 531 52.37 -41.78 11.62
N GLY A 532 51.26 -42.32 12.11
CA GLY A 532 49.99 -41.61 12.23
C GLY A 532 50.05 -40.42 13.20
N LEU A 533 50.68 -40.62 14.36
CA LEU A 533 50.86 -39.53 15.35
C LEU A 533 51.82 -38.46 14.85
N GLN A 534 52.89 -38.84 14.16
CA GLN A 534 53.81 -37.89 13.52
C GLN A 534 53.10 -37.05 12.44
N ALA A 535 52.25 -37.67 11.65
CA ALA A 535 51.45 -36.97 10.65
C ALA A 535 50.47 -35.99 11.31
N GLN A 536 49.83 -36.35 12.43
CA GLN A 536 48.99 -35.42 13.21
C GLN A 536 49.78 -34.26 13.79
N ILE A 537 50.96 -34.48 14.34
CA ILE A 537 51.86 -33.43 14.86
C ILE A 537 52.29 -32.50 13.72
N ALA A 538 52.62 -33.06 12.55
CA ALA A 538 52.96 -32.24 11.39
C ALA A 538 51.84 -31.28 10.97
N GLN A 539 50.59 -31.69 11.16
CA GLN A 539 49.42 -30.85 10.90
C GLN A 539 49.22 -29.72 11.91
N LEU A 540 49.86 -29.74 13.06
CA LEU A 540 49.85 -28.64 14.03
C LEU A 540 50.61 -27.41 13.52
N THR A 541 51.44 -27.56 12.48
CA THR A 541 52.09 -26.45 11.78
C THR A 541 51.12 -25.90 10.73
N ILE A 542 50.50 -24.77 11.00
CA ILE A 542 49.57 -24.11 10.11
C ILE A 542 50.37 -23.31 9.08
N ARG A 543 50.16 -23.65 7.81
CA ARG A 543 50.83 -23.03 6.66
C ARG A 543 49.85 -22.35 5.73
N ALA A 544 50.29 -21.30 5.07
CA ALA A 544 49.50 -20.62 4.03
C ALA A 544 49.32 -21.53 2.81
N PRO A 545 48.09 -21.87 2.41
CA PRO A 545 47.84 -22.72 1.23
C PRO A 545 48.08 -21.99 -0.10
N PHE A 546 48.09 -20.67 -0.12
CA PHE A 546 48.34 -19.80 -1.28
C PHE A 546 48.86 -18.43 -0.84
N ASP A 547 49.38 -17.64 -1.79
CA ASP A 547 49.81 -16.28 -1.53
C ASP A 547 48.63 -15.38 -1.17
N GLY A 548 48.72 -14.66 -0.05
CA GLY A 548 47.61 -13.86 0.42
C GLY A 548 47.94 -12.90 1.55
N THR A 549 46.91 -12.24 2.01
CA THR A 549 46.93 -11.41 3.22
C THR A 549 46.19 -12.14 4.32
N VAL A 550 46.83 -12.23 5.48
CA VAL A 550 46.25 -12.86 6.67
C VAL A 550 45.30 -11.87 7.34
N GLN A 551 44.12 -12.32 7.68
CA GLN A 551 43.23 -11.68 8.66
C GLN A 551 43.25 -12.56 9.91
N ALA A 552 43.65 -12.01 11.01
CA ALA A 552 43.81 -12.75 12.25
C ALA A 552 42.61 -12.49 13.18
N ASN A 553 42.21 -13.51 13.93
CA ASN A 553 41.22 -13.37 14.98
C ASN A 553 41.92 -12.93 16.27
N ASP A 554 41.68 -11.70 16.74
CA ASP A 554 42.45 -11.05 17.83
C ASP A 554 42.46 -11.85 19.15
N ASP A 555 41.42 -12.61 19.44
CA ASP A 555 41.29 -13.38 20.69
C ASP A 555 42.21 -14.63 20.73
N ALA A 556 42.70 -15.11 19.58
CA ALA A 556 43.44 -16.36 19.45
C ALA A 556 44.94 -16.19 19.27
N GLN A 557 45.52 -14.98 19.28
CA GLN A 557 46.89 -14.69 18.83
C GLN A 557 47.95 -14.61 19.92
N ALA A 558 47.58 -14.60 21.19
CA ALA A 558 48.58 -14.53 22.26
C ALA A 558 49.34 -15.86 22.38
N PRO A 559 50.68 -15.86 22.29
CA PRO A 559 51.46 -17.05 22.55
C PRO A 559 51.13 -17.68 23.92
N GLY A 560 50.96 -18.99 23.96
CA GLY A 560 50.50 -19.71 25.14
C GLY A 560 49.00 -19.85 25.28
N THR A 561 48.19 -19.28 24.42
CA THR A 561 46.73 -19.46 24.40
C THR A 561 46.40 -20.91 24.05
N TRP A 562 45.49 -21.52 24.83
CA TRP A 562 44.94 -22.83 24.54
C TRP A 562 43.83 -22.72 23.50
N LEU A 563 43.95 -23.52 22.43
CA LEU A 563 43.00 -23.54 21.31
C LEU A 563 42.37 -24.93 21.21
N PRO A 564 41.03 -25.03 21.23
CA PRO A 564 40.34 -26.29 21.00
C PRO A 564 40.44 -26.70 19.50
N ARG A 565 40.12 -27.95 19.22
CA ARG A 565 39.98 -28.41 17.82
C ARG A 565 38.87 -27.67 17.09
N GLY A 566 39.15 -27.21 15.88
CA GLY A 566 38.16 -26.50 15.02
C GLY A 566 38.06 -25.00 15.28
N GLU A 567 38.92 -24.44 16.16
CA GLU A 567 38.97 -22.99 16.35
C GLU A 567 39.54 -22.30 15.12
N ARG A 568 38.90 -21.20 14.69
CA ARG A 568 39.33 -20.39 13.56
C ARG A 568 40.44 -19.44 13.95
N LEU A 569 41.61 -19.62 13.36
CA LEU A 569 42.81 -18.85 13.67
C LEU A 569 43.01 -17.70 12.70
N TYR A 570 42.94 -17.99 11.43
CA TYR A 570 43.21 -17.03 10.36
C TYR A 570 42.22 -17.17 9.22
N ASP A 571 42.00 -16.06 8.55
CA ASP A 571 41.43 -16.02 7.21
C ASP A 571 42.52 -15.57 6.24
N LEU A 572 42.84 -16.42 5.29
CA LEU A 572 43.78 -16.08 4.23
C LEU A 572 43.00 -15.64 3.00
N ILE A 573 43.29 -14.43 2.54
CA ILE A 573 42.64 -13.78 1.42
C ILE A 573 43.61 -13.56 0.30
N ALA A 574 43.40 -14.12 -0.87
CA ALA A 574 44.23 -13.90 -2.05
C ALA A 574 44.01 -12.47 -2.60
N PRO A 575 45.07 -11.74 -2.97
CA PRO A 575 44.94 -10.41 -3.52
C PRO A 575 44.34 -10.43 -4.94
N GLY A 576 43.53 -9.43 -5.28
CA GLY A 576 43.15 -9.05 -6.63
C GLY A 576 41.79 -9.49 -7.07
N ALA A 577 41.58 -10.74 -7.42
CA ALA A 577 40.28 -11.14 -8.03
C ALA A 577 39.16 -11.23 -7.02
N VAL A 578 37.98 -10.69 -7.41
CA VAL A 578 36.75 -10.74 -6.64
C VAL A 578 35.67 -11.51 -7.39
N LYS A 579 34.83 -12.21 -6.66
CA LYS A 579 33.62 -12.86 -7.15
C LYS A 579 32.40 -12.25 -6.44
N GLY A 580 31.26 -12.22 -7.12
CA GLY A 580 30.03 -11.78 -6.54
C GLY A 580 28.93 -12.79 -6.80
N ASP A 581 28.06 -12.92 -5.81
CA ASP A 581 26.87 -13.75 -5.86
C ASP A 581 25.65 -12.84 -5.74
N ALA A 582 24.81 -12.83 -6.79
CA ALA A 582 23.58 -12.08 -6.84
C ALA A 582 22.38 -13.04 -6.72
N TYR A 583 21.36 -12.59 -6.03
CA TYR A 583 20.17 -13.37 -5.74
C TYR A 583 18.98 -12.81 -6.50
N VAL A 584 18.47 -13.56 -7.49
CA VAL A 584 17.48 -13.09 -8.47
C VAL A 584 16.23 -13.96 -8.38
N GLY A 585 15.06 -13.31 -8.43
CA GLY A 585 13.77 -14.00 -8.46
C GLY A 585 13.45 -14.62 -9.82
N GLU A 586 12.49 -15.56 -9.85
CA GLU A 586 12.07 -16.34 -11.00
C GLU A 586 11.73 -15.50 -12.23
N ASN A 587 11.02 -14.39 -12.06
CA ASN A 587 10.56 -13.54 -13.17
C ASN A 587 11.71 -12.86 -13.92
N ASP A 588 12.85 -12.69 -13.26
CA ASP A 588 13.97 -11.92 -13.79
C ASP A 588 15.12 -12.81 -14.29
N VAL A 589 15.30 -14.02 -13.72
CA VAL A 589 16.38 -14.94 -14.09
C VAL A 589 16.33 -15.34 -15.56
N ALA A 590 15.12 -15.56 -16.11
CA ALA A 590 14.90 -15.92 -17.51
C ALA A 590 15.41 -14.89 -18.52
N ARG A 591 15.62 -13.65 -18.09
CA ARG A 591 16.07 -12.51 -18.90
C ARG A 591 17.59 -12.35 -18.91
N LEU A 592 18.29 -13.04 -18.03
CA LEU A 592 19.72 -12.94 -17.86
C LEU A 592 20.45 -13.96 -18.74
N LYS A 593 21.64 -13.57 -19.20
CA LYS A 593 22.52 -14.46 -19.93
C LYS A 593 23.96 -14.28 -19.43
N ALA A 594 24.70 -15.35 -19.39
CA ALA A 594 26.13 -15.30 -19.11
C ALA A 594 26.83 -14.38 -20.10
N GLY A 595 27.85 -13.67 -19.66
CA GLY A 595 28.61 -12.69 -20.45
C GLY A 595 28.02 -11.27 -20.47
N GLN A 596 26.81 -11.05 -19.95
CA GLN A 596 26.24 -9.70 -19.82
C GLN A 596 26.95 -8.86 -18.75
N SER A 597 26.87 -7.53 -18.89
CA SER A 597 27.45 -6.59 -17.92
C SER A 597 26.71 -6.63 -16.59
N ALA A 598 27.47 -6.53 -15.51
CA ALA A 598 26.98 -6.35 -14.14
C ALA A 598 27.61 -5.11 -13.53
N SER A 599 26.86 -4.32 -12.80
CA SER A 599 27.37 -3.14 -12.08
C SER A 599 27.01 -3.30 -10.60
N PHE A 600 28.03 -3.58 -9.78
CA PHE A 600 27.85 -3.75 -8.34
C PHE A 600 28.05 -2.42 -7.62
N VAL A 601 27.11 -2.09 -6.74
CA VAL A 601 27.13 -0.93 -5.85
C VAL A 601 27.08 -1.46 -4.41
N ALA A 602 28.12 -1.21 -3.67
CA ALA A 602 28.20 -1.62 -2.26
C ALA A 602 27.19 -0.84 -1.40
N SER A 603 26.70 -1.46 -0.33
CA SER A 603 25.91 -0.76 0.70
C SER A 603 26.73 0.26 1.49
N LEU A 604 28.05 0.18 1.43
CA LEU A 604 28.98 1.13 2.04
C LEU A 604 29.31 2.24 1.05
N PRO A 605 29.03 3.52 1.38
CA PRO A 605 29.24 4.65 0.46
C PRO A 605 30.70 4.89 0.05
N GLU A 606 31.61 4.38 0.84
CA GLU A 606 33.09 4.56 0.65
C GLU A 606 33.65 3.74 -0.52
N LEU A 607 32.92 2.70 -0.94
CA LEU A 607 33.35 1.83 -2.01
C LEU A 607 32.74 2.26 -3.35
N ALA A 608 33.61 2.54 -4.31
CA ALA A 608 33.20 2.89 -5.66
C ALA A 608 32.43 1.73 -6.35
N ALA A 609 31.47 2.08 -7.18
CA ALA A 609 30.75 1.09 -7.99
C ALA A 609 31.73 0.33 -8.90
N ARG A 610 31.58 -0.99 -8.97
CA ARG A 610 32.43 -1.87 -9.78
C ARG A 610 31.67 -2.40 -10.97
N ARG A 611 32.30 -2.34 -12.13
CA ARG A 611 31.76 -2.97 -13.35
C ARG A 611 32.32 -4.39 -13.43
N CYS A 612 31.42 -5.33 -13.52
CA CYS A 612 31.68 -6.76 -13.55
C CYS A 612 30.97 -7.41 -14.77
N ARG A 613 31.15 -8.72 -14.92
CA ARG A 613 30.47 -9.52 -15.94
C ARG A 613 29.80 -10.72 -15.28
N ILE A 614 28.65 -11.14 -15.82
CA ILE A 614 27.96 -12.36 -15.39
C ILE A 614 28.75 -13.57 -15.88
N ASP A 615 29.26 -14.39 -14.96
CA ASP A 615 30.03 -15.59 -15.26
C ASP A 615 29.10 -16.79 -15.47
N ALA A 616 28.17 -17.01 -14.54
CA ALA A 616 27.27 -18.16 -14.57
C ALA A 616 25.93 -17.83 -13.91
N ILE A 617 24.90 -18.53 -14.35
CA ILE A 617 23.55 -18.48 -13.79
C ILE A 617 23.18 -19.91 -13.39
N ASP A 618 22.82 -20.11 -12.14
CA ASP A 618 22.44 -21.42 -11.66
C ASP A 618 21.10 -21.85 -12.27
N LYS A 619 21.00 -23.10 -12.66
CA LYS A 619 19.80 -23.67 -13.33
C LYS A 619 18.73 -24.09 -12.34
N VAL A 620 19.08 -24.21 -11.06
CA VAL A 620 18.20 -24.65 -9.98
C VAL A 620 18.08 -23.51 -8.96
N ASN A 621 16.91 -23.36 -8.38
CA ASN A 621 16.70 -22.41 -7.30
C ASN A 621 17.49 -22.82 -6.05
N LEU A 622 17.89 -21.85 -5.27
CA LEU A 622 18.61 -22.08 -4.03
C LEU A 622 17.71 -22.73 -2.97
N ALA A 623 18.21 -23.79 -2.36
CA ALA A 623 17.59 -24.39 -1.19
C ALA A 623 17.90 -23.59 0.09
N THR A 624 19.13 -23.04 0.19
CA THR A 624 19.61 -22.28 1.36
C THR A 624 20.40 -21.07 0.89
N LEU A 625 20.40 -20.00 1.71
CA LEU A 625 21.19 -18.80 1.49
C LEU A 625 22.51 -18.92 2.25
N ASP A 626 23.62 -18.85 1.53
CA ASP A 626 24.96 -18.94 2.13
C ASP A 626 25.44 -17.62 2.75
N ALA A 627 24.85 -16.48 2.33
CA ALA A 627 25.22 -15.15 2.81
C ALA A 627 24.15 -14.60 3.77
N PRO A 628 24.41 -14.58 5.09
CA PRO A 628 23.46 -14.04 6.08
C PRO A 628 23.11 -12.56 5.86
N SER A 629 24.04 -11.77 5.36
CA SER A 629 23.90 -10.33 5.16
C SER A 629 22.78 -9.92 4.18
N VAL A 630 22.32 -10.84 3.33
CA VAL A 630 21.21 -10.58 2.40
C VAL A 630 19.86 -11.12 2.88
N ALA A 631 19.82 -11.90 3.96
CA ALA A 631 18.59 -12.47 4.50
C ALA A 631 17.86 -11.49 5.43
N SER A 632 16.53 -11.47 5.36
CA SER A 632 15.68 -10.57 6.16
C SER A 632 15.82 -10.79 7.67
N THR A 633 16.13 -12.01 8.11
CA THR A 633 16.45 -12.34 9.51
C THR A 633 17.66 -11.57 10.07
N TYR A 634 18.54 -11.10 9.20
CA TYR A 634 19.73 -10.29 9.56
C TYR A 634 19.64 -8.87 8.95
N GLY A 635 18.43 -8.39 8.62
CA GLY A 635 18.23 -7.05 8.05
C GLY A 635 18.49 -6.93 6.55
N GLY A 636 18.72 -8.02 5.84
CA GLY A 636 18.87 -8.04 4.38
C GLY A 636 17.55 -7.99 3.62
N PRO A 637 17.60 -7.78 2.30
CA PRO A 637 16.41 -7.58 1.48
C PRO A 637 15.69 -8.87 1.03
N ILE A 638 16.27 -10.07 1.25
CA ILE A 638 15.68 -11.34 0.81
C ILE A 638 14.86 -11.92 1.96
N PRO A 639 13.53 -12.08 1.78
CA PRO A 639 12.69 -12.75 2.77
C PRO A 639 13.17 -14.20 2.99
N ALA A 640 13.63 -14.49 4.20
CA ALA A 640 14.15 -15.82 4.57
C ALA A 640 13.74 -16.17 5.99
N GLU A 641 13.61 -17.47 6.24
CA GLU A 641 13.35 -18.05 7.55
C GLU A 641 14.48 -18.98 7.95
N GLN A 642 14.79 -19.04 9.25
CA GLN A 642 15.81 -19.95 9.75
C GLN A 642 15.18 -21.29 10.09
N ASP A 643 15.66 -22.36 9.46
CA ASP A 643 15.22 -23.72 9.77
C ASP A 643 15.64 -24.09 11.20
N ALA A 644 14.65 -24.49 12.00
CA ALA A 644 14.86 -24.77 13.43
C ALA A 644 15.78 -25.98 13.71
N ARG A 645 15.99 -26.88 12.74
CA ARG A 645 16.83 -28.08 12.91
C ARG A 645 18.25 -27.89 12.38
N THR A 646 18.35 -27.26 11.21
CA THR A 646 19.65 -27.13 10.51
C THR A 646 20.28 -25.77 10.74
N HIS A 647 19.54 -24.81 11.32
CA HIS A 647 19.94 -23.39 11.45
C HIS A 647 20.30 -22.72 10.12
N GLN A 648 19.94 -23.32 9.00
CA GLN A 648 20.17 -22.77 7.68
C GLN A 648 19.08 -21.73 7.31
N LEU A 649 19.49 -20.74 6.52
CA LEU A 649 18.57 -19.70 6.03
C LEU A 649 17.91 -20.20 4.76
N VAL A 650 16.57 -20.37 4.81
CA VAL A 650 15.76 -20.83 3.68
C VAL A 650 15.02 -19.63 3.10
N PRO A 651 15.19 -19.30 1.81
CA PRO A 651 14.42 -18.22 1.18
C PRO A 651 12.94 -18.59 1.07
N LEU A 652 12.05 -17.64 1.41
CA LEU A 652 10.60 -17.84 1.33
C LEU A 652 10.05 -17.81 -0.10
N ALA A 653 10.84 -17.31 -1.06
CA ALA A 653 10.50 -17.27 -2.48
C ALA A 653 11.58 -17.96 -3.30
N ALA A 654 11.19 -18.53 -4.44
CA ALA A 654 12.13 -19.14 -5.37
C ALA A 654 13.18 -18.12 -5.84
N THR A 655 14.42 -18.37 -5.49
CA THR A 655 15.56 -17.46 -5.70
C THR A 655 16.68 -18.24 -6.41
N TRP A 656 17.29 -17.61 -7.42
CA TRP A 656 18.39 -18.16 -8.19
C TRP A 656 19.66 -17.40 -7.91
N GLN A 657 20.79 -18.09 -7.85
CA GLN A 657 22.09 -17.49 -7.73
C GLN A 657 22.66 -17.17 -9.10
N VAL A 658 23.11 -15.93 -9.25
CA VAL A 658 23.83 -15.44 -10.43
C VAL A 658 25.22 -15.05 -10.02
N ARG A 659 26.21 -15.77 -10.52
CA ARG A 659 27.62 -15.49 -10.24
C ARG A 659 28.17 -14.47 -11.21
N PHE A 660 28.87 -13.47 -10.69
CA PHE A 660 29.52 -12.46 -11.50
C PHE A 660 30.94 -12.20 -11.00
N GLY A 661 31.80 -11.86 -11.91
CA GLY A 661 33.21 -11.65 -11.62
C GLY A 661 33.85 -10.69 -12.62
N GLU A 662 35.17 -10.82 -12.84
CA GLU A 662 35.94 -9.92 -13.73
C GLU A 662 35.65 -8.44 -13.45
N CYS A 663 35.59 -8.08 -12.16
CA CYS A 663 35.25 -6.73 -11.74
C CYS A 663 36.41 -5.76 -11.88
N ASN A 664 36.18 -4.60 -12.49
CA ASN A 664 37.17 -3.54 -12.57
C ASN A 664 37.41 -2.92 -11.17
N GLY A 665 38.69 -2.65 -10.84
CA GLY A 665 39.09 -2.05 -9.57
C GLY A 665 40.17 -2.90 -8.91
N GLY A 666 41.41 -2.43 -8.93
CA GLY A 666 42.64 -3.19 -8.55
C GLY A 666 42.79 -3.49 -7.07
N ASP A 667 42.01 -2.91 -6.17
CA ASP A 667 42.15 -3.17 -4.73
C ASP A 667 41.28 -4.36 -4.35
N GLY A 668 41.94 -5.44 -3.94
CA GLY A 668 41.24 -6.63 -3.39
C GLY A 668 40.38 -6.24 -2.19
N LEU A 669 39.24 -6.87 -2.08
CA LEU A 669 38.37 -6.75 -0.90
C LEU A 669 38.97 -7.60 0.22
N GLY A 670 39.13 -7.00 1.38
CA GLY A 670 39.56 -7.75 2.58
C GLY A 670 38.44 -8.53 3.26
N ARG A 671 37.19 -8.31 2.86
CA ARG A 671 36.00 -8.94 3.47
C ARG A 671 34.85 -9.05 2.48
N GLU A 672 33.86 -9.79 2.86
CA GLU A 672 32.57 -9.79 2.14
C GLU A 672 31.87 -8.45 2.29
N VAL A 673 31.33 -7.94 1.18
CA VAL A 673 30.61 -6.66 1.13
C VAL A 673 29.24 -6.87 0.52
N PRO A 674 28.18 -6.65 1.31
CA PRO A 674 26.81 -6.68 0.77
C PRO A 674 26.54 -5.42 -0.07
N GLY A 675 25.65 -5.56 -1.04
CA GLY A 675 25.28 -4.47 -1.92
C GLY A 675 24.16 -4.84 -2.88
N THR A 676 24.01 -4.02 -3.89
CA THR A 676 23.05 -4.24 -4.96
C THR A 676 23.79 -4.31 -6.29
N VAL A 677 23.45 -5.30 -7.10
CA VAL A 677 23.99 -5.41 -8.46
C VAL A 677 22.92 -5.09 -9.48
N GLN A 678 23.26 -4.29 -10.45
CA GLN A 678 22.47 -4.08 -11.66
C GLN A 678 23.00 -5.00 -12.76
N LEU A 679 22.25 -6.06 -13.05
CA LEU A 679 22.57 -7.03 -14.08
C LEU A 679 21.98 -6.55 -15.41
N GLY A 680 22.77 -6.49 -16.48
CA GLY A 680 22.30 -6.20 -17.80
C GLY A 680 21.29 -7.25 -18.25
N ALA A 681 20.11 -6.84 -18.68
CA ALA A 681 19.06 -7.73 -19.17
C ALA A 681 18.70 -7.35 -20.61
N GLY A 682 18.00 -8.24 -21.33
CA GLY A 682 17.47 -7.95 -22.66
C GLY A 682 16.56 -6.70 -22.64
N ARG A 683 16.59 -5.96 -23.75
CA ARG A 683 15.74 -4.76 -23.93
C ARG A 683 14.27 -5.14 -23.84
N GLU A 684 13.53 -4.44 -23.00
CA GLU A 684 12.11 -4.67 -22.81
C GLU A 684 11.32 -3.36 -22.74
N SER A 685 10.11 -3.37 -23.31
CA SER A 685 9.17 -2.27 -23.20
C SER A 685 8.31 -2.39 -21.93
N TYR A 686 7.81 -1.26 -21.42
CA TYR A 686 6.88 -1.26 -20.28
C TYR A 686 5.60 -2.04 -20.58
N VAL A 687 5.08 -1.97 -21.81
CA VAL A 687 3.92 -2.77 -22.24
C VAL A 687 4.26 -4.26 -22.22
N GLY A 688 5.43 -4.67 -22.72
CA GLY A 688 5.89 -6.05 -22.68
C GLY A 688 6.00 -6.59 -21.25
N LYS A 689 6.55 -5.79 -20.33
CA LYS A 689 6.63 -6.12 -18.91
C LYS A 689 5.24 -6.31 -18.29
N GLY A 690 4.32 -5.39 -18.57
CA GLY A 690 2.94 -5.46 -18.09
C GLY A 690 2.19 -6.69 -18.61
N VAL A 691 2.31 -6.99 -19.90
CA VAL A 691 1.67 -8.16 -20.53
C VAL A 691 2.20 -9.47 -19.91
N ARG A 692 3.52 -9.59 -19.73
CA ARG A 692 4.09 -10.77 -19.08
C ARG A 692 3.66 -10.92 -17.64
N PHE A 693 3.62 -9.82 -16.88
CA PHE A 693 3.13 -9.86 -15.50
C PHE A 693 1.69 -10.37 -15.42
N VAL A 694 0.80 -9.81 -16.26
CA VAL A 694 -0.59 -10.26 -16.35
C VAL A 694 -0.69 -11.71 -16.78
N ALA A 695 0.09 -12.12 -17.79
CA ALA A 695 0.12 -13.51 -18.26
C ALA A 695 0.60 -14.48 -17.17
N ALA A 696 1.67 -14.11 -16.44
CA ALA A 696 2.19 -14.93 -15.33
C ALA A 696 1.18 -15.06 -14.18
N VAL A 697 0.49 -13.95 -13.83
CA VAL A 697 -0.57 -13.97 -12.82
C VAL A 697 -1.74 -14.85 -13.28
N LEU A 698 -2.19 -14.72 -14.52
CA LEU A 698 -3.27 -15.54 -15.07
C LEU A 698 -2.90 -17.03 -15.11
N GLN A 699 -1.70 -17.37 -15.56
CA GLN A 699 -1.21 -18.76 -15.58
C GLN A 699 -1.17 -19.35 -14.16
N ARG A 700 -0.69 -18.59 -13.19
CA ARG A 700 -0.57 -19.07 -11.81
C ARG A 700 -1.92 -19.21 -11.10
N GLU A 701 -2.86 -18.27 -11.33
CA GLU A 701 -4.12 -18.22 -10.59
C GLU A 701 -5.25 -19.00 -11.30
N VAL A 702 -5.20 -19.18 -12.62
CA VAL A 702 -6.21 -19.95 -13.38
C VAL A 702 -5.81 -21.42 -13.55
N GLY A 703 -4.57 -21.77 -13.23
CA GLY A 703 -4.13 -23.18 -13.21
C GLY A 703 -3.96 -23.81 -14.61
N PHE A 704 -3.67 -23.00 -15.61
CA PHE A 704 -3.34 -23.47 -16.97
C PHE A 704 -1.86 -23.25 -17.26
#